data_38b2556dd81a3494ba0918af083788c8
#
_entry.id   38b2556dd81a3494ba0918af083788c8
#
_cell.length_a   1.000
_cell.length_b   1.000
_cell.length_c   1.000
_cell.angle_alpha   90.00
_cell.angle_beta   90.00
_cell.angle_gamma   90.00
#
_symmetry.space_group_name_H-M   'P 1'
#
loop_
_entity.id
_entity.type
_entity.pdbx_description
1 polymer ?
#
loop_
_entity_poly.entity_id
_entity_poly.type
_entity_poly.pdbx_seq_one_letter_code
_entity_poly.pdbx_strand_id
1 'polypeptide(L)'
;MLRFIMNRTGLLLVSLLLVLLTVSGSLGKTTPEFDTNRARLLGHMVQQQLTQHHYTQKKVDDEFSHAAFNLYLKQLDFQKRFLLKSDVERLKKYRDFIDDGIRRGRLELPELGRELLNKRIEKVRLLTAALIEQGFDLDKDEVLETDPEKVDFSATEKEQQELWRKILKYQVLVRYLNLYEDEVGVEDGKLLEAKPEVLEELRQKAREKVKKSHESLFSRMLDETQQDHYDRYLNAITKAYDPHTNYLAPNLKEDFDIQMSGSLEGIGATLSEEDGYIKVVRIIPGSAAYRQGQLEADDLILQVAEGAADPVDITDTRLRDAVSLIRGKKGTEVRLTVKKPHGIRMVIPIVRDVVEIEETFVKGTTVIDEETGHTFGYIKIPSFYRDYNGGTGRNCTDDLRDELQRLNKEKITGLVLDLRNNGGGALSDAVSITGLFIESGPVVQVRNGEGKVRVLDDTNSSIEYDGPMVVLVNRFSASASEILAGALQDYGRALIVGDEHTHGKGTVQAMLNLDREMKFNGMDKYMPLGAVKVTIQKFYRVSGESTQERGVTPDIVLPSRMDGLKSGEKHLDNALPWDKIDPVVYDRVDLGADLAKLQANSSKRIDAEKAFSDIIELAEKARQRREETQQSLLLSKVLSEREEVRLLNLKTGEIPPHSAMGDDGSAGEEDDENKEPPTLDESIAEDPYVGEGVALLEDMIGQRS
;
A
#
# COMPACT_ATOMS: atom_id res chain seq x y z
N MET A 1 12.47 81.39 16.01
CA MET A 1 12.59 80.69 14.67
C MET A 1 13.21 79.28 14.79
N LEU A 2 13.04 78.61 15.94
CA LEU A 2 13.62 77.28 16.20
C LEU A 2 12.58 76.24 16.63
N ARG A 3 11.30 76.47 16.38
CA ARG A 3 10.20 75.53 16.76
C ARG A 3 9.43 74.97 15.55
N PHE A 4 9.89 75.18 14.32
CA PHE A 4 9.15 74.75 13.11
C PHE A 4 9.88 73.69 12.26
N ILE A 5 11.10 73.32 12.64
CA ILE A 5 11.92 72.33 11.87
C ILE A 5 11.90 70.90 12.46
N MET A 6 11.38 70.73 13.69
CA MET A 6 11.34 69.38 14.32
C MET A 6 10.12 68.55 13.96
N ASN A 7 9.13 69.05 13.23
CA ASN A 7 7.89 68.32 12.94
C ASN A 7 7.85 67.58 11.56
N ARG A 8 8.80 67.84 10.68
CA ARG A 8 8.81 67.17 9.35
C ARG A 8 9.74 65.94 9.26
N THR A 9 10.82 65.92 10.03
CA THR A 9 11.72 64.78 10.12
C THR A 9 11.16 63.66 11.01
N GLY A 10 10.40 63.98 12.07
CA GLY A 10 9.70 63.02 12.89
C GLY A 10 8.58 62.27 12.17
N LEU A 11 7.85 62.98 11.29
CA LEU A 11 6.77 62.33 10.50
C LEU A 11 7.29 61.44 9.39
N LEU A 12 8.45 61.71 8.80
CA LEU A 12 9.10 60.86 7.80
C LEU A 12 9.73 59.61 8.43
N LEU A 13 10.25 59.68 9.66
CA LEU A 13 10.75 58.52 10.37
C LEU A 13 9.63 57.57 10.88
N VAL A 14 8.48 58.15 11.31
CA VAL A 14 7.32 57.37 11.72
C VAL A 14 6.64 56.74 10.52
N SER A 15 6.53 57.40 9.35
CA SER A 15 6.04 56.79 8.15
C SER A 15 6.98 55.74 7.54
N LEU A 16 8.30 55.90 7.69
CA LEU A 16 9.25 54.85 7.27
C LEU A 16 9.23 53.66 8.21
N LEU A 17 9.02 53.84 9.52
CA LEU A 17 8.84 52.73 10.49
C LEU A 17 7.48 52.05 10.31
N LEU A 18 6.41 52.76 9.93
CA LEU A 18 5.11 52.14 9.60
C LEU A 18 5.14 51.38 8.25
N VAL A 19 5.92 51.85 7.28
CA VAL A 19 6.12 51.07 6.02
C VAL A 19 7.03 49.85 6.24
N LEU A 20 7.98 49.92 7.14
CA LEU A 20 8.79 48.76 7.56
C LEU A 20 7.99 47.75 8.40
N LEU A 21 6.95 48.18 9.14
CA LEU A 21 6.06 47.31 9.89
C LEU A 21 4.94 46.68 9.03
N THR A 22 4.62 47.29 7.87
CA THR A 22 3.62 46.70 6.92
C THR A 22 4.24 45.78 5.87
N VAL A 23 5.56 45.73 5.74
CA VAL A 23 6.29 44.76 4.90
C VAL A 23 6.66 43.47 5.64
N SER A 24 6.46 43.42 6.98
CA SER A 24 6.71 42.23 7.78
C SER A 24 5.50 41.27 7.87
N GLY A 25 4.49 41.39 7.01
CA GLY A 25 3.23 40.65 7.06
C GLY A 25 3.01 39.63 5.97
N SER A 26 4.04 39.24 5.20
CA SER A 26 4.01 38.00 4.42
C SER A 26 5.00 37.03 5.04
N LEU A 27 4.67 36.50 6.22
CA LEU A 27 5.27 35.24 6.68
C LEU A 27 4.76 34.16 5.71
N GLY A 28 5.53 33.95 4.65
CA GLY A 28 5.41 32.74 3.85
C GLY A 28 5.45 31.53 4.78
N LYS A 29 4.69 30.49 4.43
CA LYS A 29 4.69 29.18 5.07
C LYS A 29 6.14 28.82 5.44
N THR A 30 6.52 28.91 6.69
CA THR A 30 7.79 28.36 7.15
C THR A 30 7.54 26.86 7.30
N THR A 31 7.86 26.10 6.25
CA THR A 31 8.16 24.68 6.47
C THR A 31 9.12 24.60 7.65
N PRO A 32 8.85 23.77 8.67
CA PRO A 32 9.74 23.67 9.79
C PRO A 32 11.16 23.41 9.29
N GLU A 33 12.09 24.28 9.69
CA GLU A 33 13.50 24.16 9.28
C GLU A 33 14.03 22.79 9.71
N PHE A 34 14.73 22.10 8.81
CA PHE A 34 15.29 20.78 9.09
C PHE A 34 16.27 20.85 10.27
N ASP A 35 15.92 20.18 11.37
CA ASP A 35 16.77 20.15 12.55
C ASP A 35 17.85 19.06 12.40
N THR A 36 19.06 19.49 12.06
CA THR A 36 20.24 18.63 11.92
C THR A 36 20.56 17.84 13.20
N ASN A 37 20.32 18.41 14.40
CA ASN A 37 20.58 17.71 15.65
C ASN A 37 19.55 16.61 15.89
N ARG A 38 18.28 16.90 15.58
CA ARG A 38 17.21 15.89 15.59
C ARG A 38 17.51 14.74 14.61
N ALA A 39 17.95 15.05 13.40
CA ALA A 39 18.29 14.05 12.39
C ALA A 39 19.48 13.17 12.84
N ARG A 40 20.52 13.76 13.41
CA ARG A 40 21.67 13.02 13.96
C ARG A 40 21.27 12.11 15.11
N LEU A 41 20.47 12.61 16.04
CA LEU A 41 19.93 11.83 17.16
C LEU A 41 19.11 10.65 16.63
N LEU A 42 18.20 10.91 15.70
CA LEU A 42 17.35 9.89 15.08
C LEU A 42 18.19 8.78 14.41
N GLY A 43 19.18 9.13 13.60
CA GLY A 43 20.07 8.17 12.96
C GLY A 43 20.80 7.29 13.99
N HIS A 44 21.31 7.89 15.08
CA HIS A 44 21.96 7.15 16.15
C HIS A 44 21.00 6.18 16.86
N MET A 45 19.78 6.62 17.17
CA MET A 45 18.76 5.80 17.83
C MET A 45 18.34 4.64 16.93
N VAL A 46 18.09 4.89 15.64
CA VAL A 46 17.76 3.84 14.66
C VAL A 46 18.87 2.79 14.62
N GLN A 47 20.13 3.20 14.50
CA GLN A 47 21.27 2.29 14.51
C GLN A 47 21.35 1.47 15.81
N GLN A 48 21.16 2.11 16.96
CA GLN A 48 21.16 1.43 18.25
C GLN A 48 20.09 0.35 18.31
N GLN A 49 18.85 0.66 17.92
CA GLN A 49 17.74 -0.29 17.93
C GLN A 49 18.03 -1.49 16.99
N LEU A 50 18.55 -1.24 15.79
CA LEU A 50 18.91 -2.29 14.84
C LEU A 50 20.01 -3.20 15.40
N THR A 51 21.08 -2.64 15.96
CA THR A 51 22.19 -3.42 16.50
C THR A 51 21.79 -4.27 17.70
N GLN A 52 20.85 -3.78 18.54
CA GLN A 52 20.43 -4.48 19.76
C GLN A 52 19.32 -5.51 19.54
N HIS A 53 18.43 -5.27 18.59
CA HIS A 53 17.18 -6.03 18.51
C HIS A 53 16.99 -6.83 17.21
N HIS A 54 17.75 -6.49 16.13
CA HIS A 54 17.55 -7.18 14.86
C HIS A 54 17.91 -8.67 14.94
N TYR A 55 17.08 -9.51 14.34
CA TYR A 55 17.24 -10.96 14.29
C TYR A 55 18.63 -11.41 13.79
N THR A 56 19.11 -10.80 12.72
CA THR A 56 20.46 -11.03 12.22
C THR A 56 21.41 -10.02 12.86
N GLN A 57 22.43 -10.51 13.53
CA GLN A 57 23.51 -9.65 14.05
C GLN A 57 24.47 -9.25 12.92
N LYS A 58 23.93 -8.62 11.84
CA LYS A 58 24.75 -8.16 10.72
C LYS A 58 25.81 -7.18 11.21
N LYS A 59 27.04 -7.35 10.73
CA LYS A 59 28.06 -6.34 10.90
C LYS A 59 27.71 -5.12 10.05
N VAL A 60 27.83 -3.95 10.66
CA VAL A 60 27.65 -2.68 9.97
C VAL A 60 29.04 -2.21 9.50
N ASP A 61 29.41 -2.63 8.30
CA ASP A 61 30.70 -2.44 7.64
C ASP A 61 30.52 -1.99 6.19
N ASP A 62 31.60 -2.01 5.39
CA ASP A 62 31.57 -1.57 3.99
C ASP A 62 30.62 -2.41 3.12
N GLU A 63 30.49 -3.73 3.36
CA GLU A 63 29.56 -4.58 2.63
C GLU A 63 28.11 -4.17 2.91
N PHE A 64 27.81 -3.91 4.16
CA PHE A 64 26.52 -3.34 4.57
C PHE A 64 26.28 -1.97 3.94
N SER A 65 27.30 -1.11 3.94
CA SER A 65 27.24 0.21 3.32
C SER A 65 26.92 0.14 1.82
N HIS A 66 27.49 -0.84 1.10
CA HIS A 66 27.19 -1.08 -0.32
C HIS A 66 25.71 -1.48 -0.53
N ALA A 67 25.18 -2.38 0.28
CA ALA A 67 23.78 -2.79 0.19
C ALA A 67 22.84 -1.60 0.47
N ALA A 68 23.10 -0.84 1.52
CA ALA A 68 22.33 0.37 1.86
C ALA A 68 22.41 1.44 0.75
N PHE A 69 23.60 1.64 0.15
CA PHE A 69 23.78 2.58 -0.96
C PHE A 69 22.95 2.18 -2.19
N ASN A 70 22.96 0.92 -2.56
CA ASN A 70 22.20 0.44 -3.71
C ASN A 70 20.70 0.63 -3.50
N LEU A 71 20.20 0.33 -2.30
CA LEU A 71 18.80 0.58 -1.94
C LEU A 71 18.47 2.08 -1.92
N TYR A 72 19.38 2.92 -1.41
CA TYR A 72 19.19 4.37 -1.42
C TYR A 72 19.09 4.90 -2.85
N LEU A 73 19.99 4.49 -3.74
CA LEU A 73 19.98 4.90 -5.15
C LEU A 73 18.70 4.41 -5.86
N LYS A 74 18.28 3.17 -5.59
CA LYS A 74 17.04 2.61 -6.10
C LYS A 74 15.81 3.40 -5.63
N GLN A 75 15.77 3.83 -4.36
CA GLN A 75 14.67 4.65 -3.82
C GLN A 75 14.72 6.10 -4.31
N LEU A 76 15.91 6.62 -4.66
CA LEU A 76 16.07 7.99 -5.13
C LEU A 76 15.57 8.18 -6.57
N ASP A 77 15.87 7.23 -7.47
CA ASP A 77 15.48 7.26 -8.89
C ASP A 77 15.31 5.82 -9.41
N PHE A 78 14.22 5.16 -8.97
CA PHE A 78 13.94 3.74 -9.27
C PHE A 78 13.94 3.45 -10.78
N GLN A 79 13.29 4.32 -11.55
CA GLN A 79 13.15 4.14 -13.00
C GLN A 79 14.33 4.72 -13.80
N LYS A 80 15.35 5.25 -13.13
CA LYS A 80 16.57 5.81 -13.74
C LYS A 80 16.30 6.90 -14.78
N ARG A 81 15.27 7.73 -14.53
CA ARG A 81 14.78 8.75 -15.48
C ARG A 81 15.37 10.14 -15.23
N PHE A 82 15.80 10.44 -14.00
CA PHE A 82 16.23 11.77 -13.60
C PHE A 82 17.74 11.92 -13.52
N LEU A 83 18.41 11.05 -12.77
CA LEU A 83 19.86 11.13 -12.56
C LEU A 83 20.64 10.74 -13.82
N LEU A 84 21.79 11.39 -14.03
CA LEU A 84 22.77 10.94 -15.03
C LEU A 84 23.84 10.05 -14.37
N LYS A 85 24.56 9.27 -15.19
CA LYS A 85 25.73 8.49 -14.73
C LYS A 85 26.73 9.34 -13.94
N SER A 86 26.95 10.58 -14.36
CA SER A 86 27.84 11.52 -13.66
C SER A 86 27.36 11.89 -12.25
N ASP A 87 26.04 11.95 -12.03
CA ASP A 87 25.45 12.21 -10.71
C ASP A 87 25.61 10.99 -9.81
N VAL A 88 25.34 9.80 -10.36
CA VAL A 88 25.55 8.53 -9.65
C VAL A 88 27.01 8.36 -9.23
N GLU A 89 27.99 8.70 -10.09
CA GLU A 89 29.41 8.65 -9.72
C GLU A 89 29.79 9.64 -8.60
N ARG A 90 29.09 10.78 -8.49
CA ARG A 90 29.25 11.69 -7.35
C ARG A 90 28.71 11.08 -6.05
N LEU A 91 27.55 10.40 -6.10
CA LEU A 91 26.95 9.71 -4.96
C LEU A 91 27.78 8.51 -4.51
N LYS A 92 28.35 7.74 -5.45
CA LYS A 92 29.20 6.56 -5.19
C LYS A 92 30.40 6.85 -4.30
N LYS A 93 30.84 8.10 -4.20
CA LYS A 93 31.93 8.50 -3.26
C LYS A 93 31.58 8.26 -1.80
N TYR A 94 30.30 8.12 -1.48
CA TYR A 94 29.81 7.87 -0.12
C TYR A 94 29.44 6.40 0.11
N ARG A 95 29.58 5.54 -0.90
CA ARG A 95 29.12 4.16 -0.86
C ARG A 95 29.74 3.33 0.27
N ASP A 96 31.03 3.54 0.54
CA ASP A 96 31.78 2.79 1.53
C ASP A 96 31.72 3.42 2.94
N PHE A 97 30.97 4.52 3.13
CA PHE A 97 30.97 5.34 4.35
C PHE A 97 29.60 5.49 5.00
N ILE A 98 28.59 4.71 4.63
CA ILE A 98 27.24 4.82 5.23
C ILE A 98 27.26 4.36 6.69
N ASP A 99 27.96 3.27 7.00
CA ASP A 99 28.13 2.75 8.37
C ASP A 99 28.82 3.79 9.29
N ASP A 100 29.88 4.39 8.83
CA ASP A 100 30.58 5.50 9.51
C ASP A 100 29.71 6.75 9.59
N GLY A 101 28.96 7.05 8.52
CA GLY A 101 28.06 8.19 8.42
C GLY A 101 26.97 8.15 9.49
N ILE A 102 26.28 7.02 9.64
CA ILE A 102 25.22 6.91 10.65
C ILE A 102 25.77 6.95 12.09
N ARG A 103 26.95 6.34 12.35
CA ARG A 103 27.61 6.39 13.65
C ARG A 103 28.03 7.82 14.06
N ARG A 104 28.45 8.63 13.09
CA ARG A 104 28.95 9.99 13.32
C ARG A 104 27.90 11.07 13.06
N GLY A 105 26.68 10.69 12.69
CA GLY A 105 25.60 11.62 12.36
C GLY A 105 25.90 12.46 11.12
N ARG A 106 26.54 11.89 10.11
CA ARG A 106 26.83 12.58 8.84
C ARG A 106 25.61 12.52 7.93
N LEU A 107 25.34 13.61 7.23
CA LEU A 107 24.14 13.80 6.40
C LEU A 107 24.50 14.13 4.95
N GLU A 108 25.79 14.07 4.58
CA GLU A 108 26.26 14.53 3.28
C GLU A 108 25.65 13.74 2.09
N LEU A 109 25.42 12.42 2.24
CA LEU A 109 24.82 11.62 1.19
C LEU A 109 23.36 12.00 0.91
N PRO A 110 22.43 12.03 1.89
CA PRO A 110 21.06 12.45 1.63
C PRO A 110 20.93 13.92 1.18
N GLU A 111 21.80 14.82 1.67
CA GLU A 111 21.85 16.21 1.22
C GLU A 111 22.27 16.31 -0.27
N LEU A 112 23.35 15.63 -0.65
CA LEU A 112 23.80 15.59 -2.04
C LEU A 112 22.76 14.92 -2.95
N GLY A 113 22.13 13.83 -2.49
CA GLY A 113 21.09 13.13 -3.23
C GLY A 113 19.91 14.06 -3.54
N ARG A 114 19.41 14.80 -2.53
CA ARG A 114 18.36 15.81 -2.69
C ARG A 114 18.77 16.92 -3.67
N GLU A 115 19.96 17.49 -3.49
CA GLU A 115 20.46 18.55 -4.38
C GLU A 115 20.47 18.10 -5.85
N LEU A 116 21.03 16.91 -6.11
CA LEU A 116 21.15 16.37 -7.46
C LEU A 116 19.79 16.04 -8.05
N LEU A 117 18.92 15.36 -7.29
CA LEU A 117 17.59 14.97 -7.77
C LEU A 117 16.75 16.21 -8.09
N ASN A 118 16.63 17.19 -7.18
CA ASN A 118 15.85 18.40 -7.40
C ASN A 118 16.35 19.19 -8.62
N LYS A 119 17.67 19.31 -8.76
CA LYS A 119 18.28 19.95 -9.95
C LYS A 119 17.89 19.23 -11.25
N ARG A 120 17.84 17.89 -11.23
CA ARG A 120 17.47 17.10 -12.40
C ARG A 120 15.98 17.18 -12.68
N ILE A 121 15.13 17.13 -11.66
CA ILE A 121 13.67 17.30 -11.81
C ILE A 121 13.36 18.64 -12.46
N GLU A 122 13.97 19.74 -12.01
CA GLU A 122 13.77 21.07 -12.62
C GLU A 122 14.15 21.11 -14.10
N LYS A 123 15.30 20.50 -14.47
CA LYS A 123 15.69 20.41 -15.87
C LYS A 123 14.73 19.58 -16.70
N VAL A 124 14.33 18.43 -16.17
CA VAL A 124 13.38 17.52 -16.84
C VAL A 124 12.01 18.16 -16.99
N ARG A 125 11.53 18.91 -15.98
CA ARG A 125 10.26 19.68 -16.05
C ARG A 125 10.23 20.64 -17.24
N LEU A 126 11.32 21.41 -17.43
CA LEU A 126 11.42 22.33 -18.58
C LEU A 126 11.53 21.56 -19.91
N LEU A 127 12.27 20.47 -19.93
CA LEU A 127 12.45 19.60 -21.08
C LEU A 127 11.13 18.96 -21.54
N THR A 128 10.39 18.38 -20.61
CA THR A 128 9.09 17.69 -20.89
C THR A 128 8.04 18.67 -21.41
N ALA A 129 7.96 19.88 -20.85
CA ALA A 129 7.07 20.92 -21.34
C ALA A 129 7.36 21.27 -22.82
N ALA A 130 8.65 21.46 -23.17
CA ALA A 130 9.07 21.75 -24.55
C ALA A 130 8.79 20.58 -25.51
N LEU A 131 9.03 19.33 -25.09
CA LEU A 131 8.77 18.15 -25.90
C LEU A 131 7.27 17.93 -26.17
N ILE A 132 6.42 18.18 -25.18
CA ILE A 132 4.95 18.08 -25.34
C ILE A 132 4.41 19.14 -26.31
N GLU A 133 4.93 20.38 -26.24
CA GLU A 133 4.57 21.44 -27.18
C GLU A 133 4.99 21.13 -28.61
N GLN A 134 6.19 20.55 -28.81
CA GLN A 134 6.67 20.12 -30.13
C GLN A 134 5.78 19.01 -30.73
N GLY A 135 5.13 18.20 -29.89
CA GLY A 135 4.33 17.04 -30.29
C GLY A 135 5.16 15.84 -30.72
N PHE A 136 4.48 14.75 -31.06
CA PHE A 136 5.08 13.47 -31.35
C PHE A 136 4.55 12.90 -32.67
N ASP A 137 5.47 12.34 -33.47
CA ASP A 137 5.15 11.54 -34.65
C ASP A 137 4.73 10.13 -34.18
N LEU A 138 3.42 9.85 -34.21
CA LEU A 138 2.85 8.59 -33.77
C LEU A 138 2.96 7.47 -34.84
N ASP A 139 3.35 7.81 -36.07
CA ASP A 139 3.53 6.86 -37.16
C ASP A 139 4.97 6.37 -37.29
N LYS A 140 5.89 6.90 -36.47
CA LYS A 140 7.25 6.46 -36.42
C LYS A 140 7.39 5.18 -35.59
N ASP A 141 7.93 4.10 -36.21
CA ASP A 141 8.21 2.84 -35.54
C ASP A 141 9.41 2.96 -34.59
N GLU A 142 9.12 2.95 -33.30
CA GLU A 142 10.07 3.06 -32.20
C GLU A 142 9.59 2.20 -31.03
N VAL A 143 10.52 1.85 -30.13
CA VAL A 143 10.22 1.10 -28.93
C VAL A 143 10.75 1.82 -27.69
N LEU A 144 10.05 1.62 -26.56
CA LEU A 144 10.44 2.05 -25.21
C LEU A 144 10.66 0.83 -24.34
N GLU A 145 11.85 0.67 -23.75
CA GLU A 145 12.07 -0.30 -22.68
C GLU A 145 11.50 0.24 -21.38
N THR A 146 10.60 -0.52 -20.73
CA THR A 146 9.92 -0.12 -19.49
C THR A 146 10.50 -0.80 -18.24
N ASP A 147 11.27 -1.88 -18.40
CA ASP A 147 11.90 -2.56 -17.28
C ASP A 147 13.13 -1.79 -16.77
N PRO A 148 13.08 -1.21 -15.55
CA PRO A 148 14.19 -0.45 -14.99
C PRO A 148 15.45 -1.29 -14.73
N GLU A 149 15.34 -2.63 -14.70
CA GLU A 149 16.50 -3.50 -14.53
C GLU A 149 17.27 -3.69 -15.85
N LYS A 150 16.59 -3.50 -16.99
CA LYS A 150 17.20 -3.61 -18.33
C LYS A 150 17.76 -2.29 -18.86
N VAL A 151 17.49 -1.17 -18.19
CA VAL A 151 18.02 0.14 -18.55
C VAL A 151 19.05 0.62 -17.54
N ASP A 152 19.96 1.49 -17.98
CA ASP A 152 20.94 2.15 -17.13
C ASP A 152 20.67 3.66 -17.09
N PHE A 153 21.30 4.37 -16.15
CA PHE A 153 21.25 5.84 -16.11
C PHE A 153 21.81 6.43 -17.40
N SER A 154 21.16 7.46 -17.93
CA SER A 154 21.61 8.16 -19.12
C SER A 154 23.03 8.73 -18.91
N ALA A 155 23.93 8.56 -19.88
CA ALA A 155 25.29 9.10 -19.81
C ALA A 155 25.32 10.62 -20.06
N THR A 156 24.39 11.12 -20.89
CA THR A 156 24.34 12.52 -21.33
C THR A 156 22.92 13.09 -21.24
N GLU A 157 22.81 14.42 -21.19
CA GLU A 157 21.51 15.11 -21.23
C GLU A 157 20.77 14.83 -22.56
N LYS A 158 21.50 14.58 -23.65
CA LYS A 158 20.88 14.20 -24.94
C LYS A 158 20.23 12.82 -24.90
N GLU A 159 20.89 11.85 -24.30
CA GLU A 159 20.28 10.52 -24.06
C GLU A 159 19.06 10.60 -23.14
N GLN A 160 19.13 11.40 -22.08
CA GLN A 160 18.00 11.66 -21.19
C GLN A 160 16.84 12.34 -21.91
N GLN A 161 17.13 13.31 -22.79
CA GLN A 161 16.11 13.94 -23.63
C GLN A 161 15.40 12.93 -24.54
N GLU A 162 16.15 12.04 -25.15
CA GLU A 162 15.60 11.00 -26.03
C GLU A 162 14.76 9.98 -25.24
N LEU A 163 15.20 9.59 -24.04
CA LEU A 163 14.42 8.74 -23.12
C LEU A 163 13.07 9.41 -22.77
N TRP A 164 13.11 10.67 -22.34
CA TRP A 164 11.90 11.42 -21.98
C TRP A 164 10.98 11.64 -23.19
N ARG A 165 11.54 11.88 -24.37
CA ARG A 165 10.75 11.97 -25.61
C ARG A 165 9.94 10.68 -25.86
N LYS A 166 10.58 9.52 -25.69
CA LYS A 166 9.90 8.23 -25.85
C LYS A 166 8.86 7.97 -24.76
N ILE A 167 9.16 8.28 -23.51
CA ILE A 167 8.21 8.17 -22.40
C ILE A 167 6.97 9.00 -22.66
N LEU A 168 7.14 10.28 -23.00
CA LEU A 168 6.03 11.19 -23.27
C LEU A 168 5.23 10.77 -24.52
N LYS A 169 5.91 10.31 -25.58
CA LYS A 169 5.25 9.78 -26.78
C LYS A 169 4.33 8.61 -26.40
N TYR A 170 4.82 7.66 -25.60
CA TYR A 170 4.04 6.52 -25.12
C TYR A 170 2.82 6.96 -24.32
N GLN A 171 3.00 7.85 -23.34
CA GLN A 171 1.91 8.33 -22.50
C GLN A 171 0.85 9.12 -23.29
N VAL A 172 1.28 9.96 -24.23
CA VAL A 172 0.34 10.67 -25.13
C VAL A 172 -0.40 9.68 -26.02
N LEU A 173 0.27 8.65 -26.54
CA LEU A 173 -0.36 7.61 -27.33
C LEU A 173 -1.42 6.85 -26.55
N VAL A 174 -1.08 6.39 -25.34
CA VAL A 174 -2.02 5.68 -24.45
C VAL A 174 -3.21 6.57 -24.10
N ARG A 175 -2.97 7.83 -23.70
CA ARG A 175 -4.03 8.78 -23.34
C ARG A 175 -4.91 9.14 -24.54
N TYR A 176 -4.33 9.28 -25.72
CA TYR A 176 -5.07 9.51 -26.96
C TYR A 176 -6.03 8.35 -27.26
N LEU A 177 -5.57 7.10 -27.13
CA LEU A 177 -6.41 5.95 -27.39
C LEU A 177 -7.53 5.81 -26.34
N ASN A 178 -7.27 6.10 -25.07
CA ASN A 178 -8.30 6.13 -24.04
C ASN A 178 -9.38 7.16 -24.37
N LEU A 179 -8.98 8.40 -24.68
CA LEU A 179 -9.94 9.45 -25.07
C LEU A 179 -10.72 9.09 -26.34
N TYR A 180 -10.09 8.38 -27.28
CA TYR A 180 -10.76 7.91 -28.49
C TYR A 180 -11.84 6.87 -28.13
N GLU A 181 -11.54 5.92 -27.26
CA GLU A 181 -12.47 4.93 -26.75
C GLU A 181 -13.66 5.57 -26.04
N ASP A 182 -13.39 6.55 -25.16
CA ASP A 182 -14.39 7.22 -24.31
C ASP A 182 -15.31 8.17 -25.10
N GLU A 183 -14.73 9.02 -25.98
CA GLU A 183 -15.50 10.11 -26.66
C GLU A 183 -16.09 9.69 -28.00
N VAL A 184 -15.49 8.73 -28.71
CA VAL A 184 -15.98 8.24 -30.01
C VAL A 184 -16.71 6.92 -29.90
N GLY A 185 -16.19 6.04 -29.06
CA GLY A 185 -16.79 4.74 -28.75
C GLY A 185 -16.15 3.55 -29.47
N VAL A 186 -16.58 2.38 -29.02
CA VAL A 186 -16.14 1.07 -29.48
C VAL A 186 -17.36 0.22 -29.83
N GLU A 187 -17.37 -0.42 -30.99
CA GLU A 187 -18.40 -1.39 -31.40
C GLU A 187 -17.73 -2.68 -31.87
N ASP A 188 -18.22 -3.82 -31.40
CA ASP A 188 -17.63 -5.15 -31.69
C ASP A 188 -16.11 -5.24 -31.47
N GLY A 189 -15.59 -4.57 -30.41
CA GLY A 189 -14.18 -4.53 -30.06
C GLY A 189 -13.31 -3.60 -30.89
N LYS A 190 -13.87 -2.89 -31.87
CA LYS A 190 -13.15 -1.95 -32.74
C LYS A 190 -13.56 -0.52 -32.46
N LEU A 191 -12.61 0.40 -32.60
CA LEU A 191 -12.92 1.84 -32.55
C LEU A 191 -13.84 2.22 -33.69
N LEU A 192 -14.86 3.05 -33.39
CA LEU A 192 -15.69 3.66 -34.40
C LEU A 192 -14.88 4.69 -35.21
N GLU A 193 -15.23 4.86 -36.49
CA GLU A 193 -14.56 5.85 -37.34
C GLU A 193 -14.87 7.27 -36.87
N ALA A 194 -13.84 8.10 -36.77
CA ALA A 194 -13.98 9.51 -36.43
C ALA A 194 -13.43 10.43 -37.54
N LYS A 195 -13.96 11.64 -37.64
CA LYS A 195 -13.48 12.65 -38.58
C LYS A 195 -12.06 13.09 -38.19
N PRO A 196 -11.23 13.49 -39.18
CA PRO A 196 -9.85 13.94 -38.89
C PRO A 196 -9.75 15.08 -37.88
N GLU A 197 -10.73 16.02 -37.91
CA GLU A 197 -10.79 17.13 -36.95
C GLU A 197 -10.96 16.65 -35.51
N VAL A 198 -11.81 15.65 -35.28
CA VAL A 198 -12.01 15.03 -33.95
C VAL A 198 -10.72 14.30 -33.48
N LEU A 199 -10.08 13.56 -34.38
CA LEU A 199 -8.83 12.87 -34.05
C LEU A 199 -7.73 13.85 -33.64
N GLU A 200 -7.62 15.02 -34.32
CA GLU A 200 -6.63 16.03 -33.94
C GLU A 200 -6.99 16.71 -32.61
N GLU A 201 -8.27 16.96 -32.36
CA GLU A 201 -8.74 17.47 -31.07
C GLU A 201 -8.39 16.51 -29.92
N LEU A 202 -8.64 15.21 -30.10
CA LEU A 202 -8.29 14.18 -29.10
C LEU A 202 -6.78 14.09 -28.87
N ARG A 203 -5.95 14.22 -29.91
CA ARG A 203 -4.49 14.28 -29.78
C ARG A 203 -4.05 15.49 -28.93
N GLN A 204 -4.67 16.64 -29.17
CA GLN A 204 -4.39 17.85 -28.39
C GLN A 204 -4.82 17.69 -26.93
N LYS A 205 -6.04 17.18 -26.68
CA LYS A 205 -6.52 16.87 -25.31
C LYS A 205 -5.59 15.89 -24.59
N ALA A 206 -5.11 14.85 -25.29
CA ALA A 206 -4.16 13.89 -24.71
C ALA A 206 -2.86 14.57 -24.28
N ARG A 207 -2.28 15.44 -25.12
CA ARG A 207 -1.07 16.21 -24.79
C ARG A 207 -1.29 17.13 -23.57
N GLU A 208 -2.43 17.81 -23.51
CA GLU A 208 -2.77 18.70 -22.39
C GLU A 208 -2.93 17.91 -21.08
N LYS A 209 -3.63 16.76 -21.11
CA LYS A 209 -3.77 15.89 -19.93
C LYS A 209 -2.41 15.36 -19.46
N VAL A 210 -1.54 14.89 -20.37
CA VAL A 210 -0.18 14.44 -20.02
C VAL A 210 0.65 15.59 -19.47
N LYS A 211 0.55 16.81 -20.03
CA LYS A 211 1.23 18.00 -19.50
C LYS A 211 0.81 18.29 -18.07
N LYS A 212 -0.51 18.37 -17.81
CA LYS A 212 -1.04 18.62 -16.45
C LYS A 212 -0.59 17.54 -15.44
N SER A 213 -0.62 16.26 -15.84
CA SER A 213 -0.17 15.16 -15.01
C SER A 213 1.32 15.29 -14.63
N HIS A 214 2.18 15.62 -15.59
CA HIS A 214 3.61 15.83 -15.33
C HIS A 214 3.89 17.07 -14.48
N GLU A 215 3.17 18.18 -14.70
CA GLU A 215 3.29 19.37 -13.86
C GLU A 215 2.98 19.05 -12.40
N SER A 216 1.89 18.32 -12.14
CA SER A 216 1.53 17.83 -10.79
C SER A 216 2.58 16.87 -10.21
N LEU A 217 3.09 15.92 -11.02
CA LEU A 217 4.12 14.98 -10.58
C LEU A 217 5.41 15.72 -10.15
N PHE A 218 5.91 16.62 -10.99
CA PHE A 218 7.14 17.36 -10.68
C PHE A 218 6.98 18.30 -9.51
N SER A 219 5.79 18.94 -9.36
CA SER A 219 5.49 19.76 -8.18
C SER A 219 5.58 18.89 -6.91
N ARG A 220 4.86 17.77 -6.86
CA ARG A 220 4.92 16.86 -5.72
C ARG A 220 6.33 16.37 -5.39
N MET A 221 7.14 16.04 -6.41
CA MET A 221 8.53 15.61 -6.21
C MET A 221 9.42 16.74 -5.65
N LEU A 222 9.21 17.98 -6.09
CA LEU A 222 9.96 19.15 -5.61
C LEU A 222 9.52 19.62 -4.22
N ASP A 223 8.28 19.32 -3.83
CA ASP A 223 7.73 19.62 -2.51
C ASP A 223 8.24 18.64 -1.42
N GLU A 224 8.99 17.60 -1.80
CA GLU A 224 9.66 16.74 -0.82
C GLU A 224 10.63 17.57 0.03
N THR A 225 10.47 17.45 1.35
CA THR A 225 11.29 18.18 2.32
C THR A 225 12.65 17.51 2.50
N GLN A 226 13.58 18.20 3.14
CA GLN A 226 14.86 17.59 3.56
C GLN A 226 14.66 16.42 4.52
N GLN A 227 13.60 16.45 5.34
CA GLN A 227 13.23 15.34 6.22
C GLN A 227 12.78 14.11 5.40
N ASP A 228 11.97 14.28 4.37
CA ASP A 228 11.53 13.16 3.50
C ASP A 228 12.75 12.46 2.85
N HIS A 229 13.73 13.21 2.38
CA HIS A 229 14.98 12.65 1.83
C HIS A 229 15.83 11.95 2.89
N TYR A 230 15.85 12.46 4.12
CA TYR A 230 16.54 11.82 5.21
C TYR A 230 15.86 10.54 5.67
N ASP A 231 14.54 10.52 5.73
CA ASP A 231 13.74 9.32 6.04
C ASP A 231 13.95 8.22 4.98
N ARG A 232 14.03 8.60 3.69
CA ARG A 232 14.42 7.69 2.61
C ARG A 232 15.80 7.07 2.83
N TYR A 233 16.78 7.88 3.23
CA TYR A 233 18.12 7.40 3.56
C TYR A 233 18.11 6.42 4.76
N LEU A 234 17.40 6.73 5.83
CA LEU A 234 17.22 5.83 6.96
C LEU A 234 16.55 4.51 6.54
N ASN A 235 15.53 4.59 5.68
CA ASN A 235 14.86 3.40 5.17
C ASN A 235 15.75 2.56 4.24
N ALA A 236 16.66 3.14 3.52
CA ALA A 236 17.67 2.36 2.77
C ALA A 236 18.60 1.59 3.72
N ILE A 237 18.98 2.19 4.86
CA ILE A 237 19.80 1.54 5.89
C ILE A 237 19.03 0.43 6.61
N THR A 238 17.80 0.67 7.03
CA THR A 238 17.00 -0.34 7.73
C THR A 238 16.70 -1.54 6.83
N LYS A 239 16.32 -1.31 5.57
CA LYS A 239 16.05 -2.35 4.57
C LYS A 239 17.30 -3.13 4.11
N ALA A 240 18.50 -2.62 4.39
CA ALA A 240 19.73 -3.39 4.17
C ALA A 240 19.91 -4.55 5.17
N TYR A 241 19.16 -4.55 6.28
CA TYR A 241 19.09 -5.70 7.18
C TYR A 241 18.14 -6.78 6.65
N ASP A 242 16.91 -6.40 6.34
CA ASP A 242 15.88 -7.23 5.69
C ASP A 242 14.73 -6.32 5.17
N PRO A 243 13.86 -6.80 4.25
CA PRO A 243 12.85 -5.96 3.60
C PRO A 243 11.75 -5.47 4.54
N HIS A 244 11.57 -6.07 5.70
CA HIS A 244 10.50 -5.75 6.67
C HIS A 244 10.95 -4.83 7.80
N THR A 245 12.24 -4.56 7.89
CA THR A 245 12.81 -3.63 8.86
C THR A 245 12.78 -2.22 8.31
N ASN A 246 12.01 -1.31 8.96
CA ASN A 246 11.74 0.03 8.48
C ASN A 246 11.80 1.07 9.60
N TYR A 247 12.29 2.25 9.29
CA TYR A 247 11.98 3.45 10.08
C TYR A 247 10.60 3.98 9.64
N LEU A 248 9.71 4.20 10.59
CA LEU A 248 8.41 4.82 10.40
C LEU A 248 8.44 6.22 11.01
N ALA A 249 8.40 7.24 10.16
CA ALA A 249 8.18 8.61 10.57
C ALA A 249 6.86 8.72 11.38
N PRO A 250 6.67 9.76 12.20
CA PRO A 250 5.50 9.84 13.10
C PRO A 250 4.15 9.63 12.41
N ASN A 251 3.95 10.20 11.22
CA ASN A 251 2.74 10.02 10.42
C ASN A 251 2.59 8.58 9.89
N LEU A 252 3.67 7.97 9.39
CA LEU A 252 3.64 6.57 8.92
C LEU A 252 3.43 5.59 10.07
N LYS A 253 3.92 5.92 11.26
CA LYS A 253 3.61 5.14 12.48
C LYS A 253 2.13 5.22 12.82
N GLU A 254 1.53 6.40 12.74
CA GLU A 254 0.09 6.58 12.96
C GLU A 254 -0.73 5.77 11.95
N ASP A 255 -0.40 5.84 10.66
CA ASP A 255 -1.06 5.05 9.62
C ASP A 255 -0.92 3.54 9.86
N PHE A 256 0.24 3.08 10.32
CA PHE A 256 0.44 1.69 10.74
C PHE A 256 -0.43 1.30 11.94
N ASP A 257 -0.53 2.16 12.97
CA ASP A 257 -1.37 1.92 14.13
C ASP A 257 -2.86 1.82 13.72
N ILE A 258 -3.32 2.67 12.81
CA ILE A 258 -4.68 2.65 12.23
C ILE A 258 -4.92 1.32 11.49
N GLN A 259 -3.98 0.91 10.64
CA GLN A 259 -4.09 -0.35 9.91
C GLN A 259 -4.16 -1.55 10.86
N MET A 260 -3.40 -1.52 11.96
CA MET A 260 -3.38 -2.60 12.95
C MET A 260 -4.62 -2.64 13.84
N SER A 261 -5.24 -1.50 14.11
CA SER A 261 -6.44 -1.42 14.96
C SER A 261 -7.76 -1.49 14.18
N GLY A 262 -7.73 -1.21 12.86
CA GLY A 262 -8.93 -1.04 12.05
C GLY A 262 -9.74 0.22 12.40
N SER A 263 -9.14 1.15 13.14
CA SER A 263 -9.81 2.37 13.57
C SER A 263 -8.86 3.56 13.64
N LEU A 264 -9.40 4.76 13.50
CA LEU A 264 -8.65 6.01 13.63
C LEU A 264 -9.40 7.00 14.53
N GLU A 265 -8.66 7.91 15.17
CA GLU A 265 -9.24 9.04 15.88
C GLU A 265 -9.28 10.28 14.97
N GLY A 266 -10.47 10.80 14.68
CA GLY A 266 -10.64 11.90 13.75
C GLY A 266 -12.07 12.31 13.51
N ILE A 267 -12.32 12.89 12.33
CA ILE A 267 -13.66 13.36 11.94
C ILE A 267 -14.48 12.32 11.18
N GLY A 268 -13.83 11.38 10.47
CA GLY A 268 -14.48 10.38 9.63
C GLY A 268 -14.94 10.90 8.28
N ALA A 269 -13.99 11.46 7.53
CA ALA A 269 -14.15 11.85 6.13
C ALA A 269 -13.01 11.32 5.29
N THR A 270 -13.31 10.84 4.08
CA THR A 270 -12.32 10.53 3.05
C THR A 270 -11.99 11.83 2.31
N LEU A 271 -10.72 12.11 2.15
CA LEU A 271 -10.23 13.35 1.57
C LEU A 271 -9.34 13.07 0.36
N SER A 272 -9.39 13.94 -0.64
CA SER A 272 -8.47 13.97 -1.79
C SER A 272 -7.84 15.35 -1.95
N GLU A 273 -6.79 15.43 -2.75
CA GLU A 273 -6.19 16.69 -3.17
C GLU A 273 -6.59 16.95 -4.63
N GLU A 274 -7.25 18.06 -4.89
CA GLU A 274 -7.68 18.46 -6.22
C GLU A 274 -7.34 19.95 -6.46
N ASP A 275 -6.52 20.22 -7.48
CA ASP A 275 -6.11 21.57 -7.89
C ASP A 275 -5.59 22.46 -6.72
N GLY A 276 -4.84 21.86 -5.77
CA GLY A 276 -4.28 22.52 -4.59
C GLY A 276 -5.24 22.71 -3.42
N TYR A 277 -6.44 22.13 -3.50
CA TYR A 277 -7.42 22.12 -2.40
C TYR A 277 -7.60 20.73 -1.82
N ILE A 278 -7.92 20.69 -0.55
CA ILE A 278 -8.32 19.45 0.13
C ILE A 278 -9.83 19.30 -0.01
N LYS A 279 -10.27 18.34 -0.80
CA LYS A 279 -11.66 18.05 -1.10
C LYS A 279 -12.18 16.90 -0.24
N VAL A 280 -13.41 17.03 0.24
CA VAL A 280 -14.14 15.95 0.89
C VAL A 280 -14.73 15.04 -0.18
N VAL A 281 -14.28 13.79 -0.25
CA VAL A 281 -14.79 12.78 -1.18
C VAL A 281 -16.04 12.12 -0.61
N ARG A 282 -15.97 11.67 0.63
CA ARG A 282 -17.06 10.95 1.29
C ARG A 282 -17.03 11.16 2.79
N ILE A 283 -18.22 11.16 3.41
CA ILE A 283 -18.38 11.12 4.87
C ILE A 283 -18.68 9.68 5.28
N ILE A 284 -17.90 9.17 6.25
CA ILE A 284 -18.08 7.80 6.78
C ILE A 284 -19.33 7.76 7.63
N PRO A 285 -20.32 6.89 7.34
CA PRO A 285 -21.53 6.75 8.13
C PRO A 285 -21.24 6.50 9.61
N GLY A 286 -22.01 7.11 10.50
CA GLY A 286 -21.81 6.98 11.94
C GLY A 286 -20.63 7.74 12.54
N SER A 287 -19.79 8.38 11.73
CA SER A 287 -18.62 9.15 12.19
C SER A 287 -18.98 10.49 12.85
N ALA A 288 -17.97 11.18 13.39
CA ALA A 288 -18.16 12.51 14.01
C ALA A 288 -18.68 13.54 12.99
N ALA A 289 -18.13 13.57 11.78
CA ALA A 289 -18.61 14.45 10.72
C ALA A 289 -20.03 14.12 10.28
N TYR A 290 -20.37 12.82 10.19
CA TYR A 290 -21.72 12.36 9.85
C TYR A 290 -22.76 12.84 10.89
N ARG A 291 -22.46 12.67 12.19
CA ARG A 291 -23.35 13.11 13.28
C ARG A 291 -23.47 14.64 13.36
N GLN A 292 -22.39 15.35 13.02
CA GLN A 292 -22.40 16.83 13.00
C GLN A 292 -23.24 17.38 11.85
N GLY A 293 -23.23 16.73 10.66
CA GLY A 293 -24.20 16.88 9.59
C GLY A 293 -24.07 18.14 8.71
N GLN A 294 -22.99 18.93 8.83
CA GLN A 294 -22.75 20.11 8.01
C GLN A 294 -21.61 19.92 6.98
N LEU A 295 -20.69 18.97 7.24
CA LEU A 295 -19.66 18.60 6.29
C LEU A 295 -20.26 17.61 5.29
N GLU A 296 -20.06 17.87 3.99
CA GLU A 296 -20.64 17.09 2.90
C GLU A 296 -19.59 16.75 1.86
N ALA A 297 -19.88 15.77 1.00
CA ALA A 297 -19.05 15.50 -0.17
C ALA A 297 -18.94 16.76 -1.05
N ASP A 298 -17.83 16.89 -1.78
CA ASP A 298 -17.45 18.02 -2.61
C ASP A 298 -17.14 19.34 -1.87
N ASP A 299 -17.18 19.36 -0.53
CA ASP A 299 -16.71 20.50 0.25
C ASP A 299 -15.19 20.66 0.09
N LEU A 300 -14.72 21.90 -0.11
CA LEU A 300 -13.30 22.24 -0.12
C LEU A 300 -12.87 22.78 1.24
N ILE A 301 -11.93 22.11 1.91
CA ILE A 301 -11.38 22.55 3.19
C ILE A 301 -10.27 23.57 2.92
N LEU A 302 -10.46 24.79 3.39
CA LEU A 302 -9.52 25.89 3.18
C LEU A 302 -8.60 26.10 4.38
N GLN A 303 -9.13 25.94 5.61
CA GLN A 303 -8.37 26.18 6.83
C GLN A 303 -8.76 25.18 7.92
N VAL A 304 -7.83 24.90 8.80
CA VAL A 304 -8.01 24.02 9.98
C VAL A 304 -7.58 24.74 11.23
N ALA A 305 -8.38 24.68 12.29
CA ALA A 305 -8.03 25.22 13.60
C ALA A 305 -8.27 24.19 14.72
N GLU A 306 -7.33 24.06 15.64
CA GLU A 306 -7.46 23.21 16.83
C GLU A 306 -8.19 23.99 17.92
N GLY A 307 -9.37 23.54 18.35
CA GLY A 307 -10.16 24.21 19.38
C GLY A 307 -10.34 25.70 19.13
N ALA A 308 -9.85 26.53 20.04
CA ALA A 308 -9.90 28.00 19.95
C ALA A 308 -8.67 28.66 19.28
N ALA A 309 -7.71 27.86 18.78
CA ALA A 309 -6.50 28.39 18.13
C ALA A 309 -6.83 29.12 16.81
N ASP A 310 -5.87 29.91 16.31
CA ASP A 310 -5.97 30.57 15.02
C ASP A 310 -6.01 29.55 13.87
N PRO A 311 -6.81 29.78 12.83
CA PRO A 311 -6.89 28.88 11.67
C PRO A 311 -5.59 28.85 10.87
N VAL A 312 -5.14 27.66 10.51
CA VAL A 312 -4.01 27.42 9.60
C VAL A 312 -4.59 27.24 8.20
N ASP A 313 -4.10 28.00 7.23
CA ASP A 313 -4.44 27.82 5.81
C ASP A 313 -3.78 26.55 5.28
N ILE A 314 -4.58 25.67 4.67
CA ILE A 314 -4.14 24.39 4.09
C ILE A 314 -4.27 24.33 2.57
N THR A 315 -4.54 25.48 1.92
CA THR A 315 -4.49 25.53 0.45
C THR A 315 -3.05 25.29 -0.04
N ASP A 316 -2.88 24.60 -1.16
CA ASP A 316 -1.58 24.14 -1.69
C ASP A 316 -0.73 23.36 -0.66
N THR A 317 -1.37 22.71 0.29
CA THR A 317 -0.70 21.84 1.28
C THR A 317 -0.89 20.39 0.86
N ARG A 318 0.18 19.58 0.97
CA ARG A 318 0.08 18.14 0.66
C ARG A 318 -1.01 17.49 1.50
N LEU A 319 -1.79 16.59 0.89
CA LEU A 319 -2.90 15.90 1.55
C LEU A 319 -2.51 15.33 2.93
N ARG A 320 -1.37 14.65 3.02
CA ARG A 320 -0.90 14.04 4.28
C ARG A 320 -0.66 15.06 5.41
N ASP A 321 -0.17 16.25 5.05
CA ASP A 321 0.12 17.31 6.03
C ASP A 321 -1.19 17.96 6.49
N ALA A 322 -2.15 18.16 5.58
CA ALA A 322 -3.50 18.62 5.90
C ALA A 322 -4.24 17.60 6.79
N VAL A 323 -4.18 16.30 6.46
CA VAL A 323 -4.78 15.21 7.25
C VAL A 323 -4.21 15.19 8.67
N SER A 324 -2.91 15.42 8.85
CA SER A 324 -2.29 15.47 10.18
C SER A 324 -2.82 16.59 11.08
N LEU A 325 -3.32 17.69 10.50
CA LEU A 325 -3.98 18.79 11.23
C LEU A 325 -5.45 18.47 11.52
N ILE A 326 -6.11 17.71 10.66
CA ILE A 326 -7.53 17.35 10.79
C ILE A 326 -7.72 16.22 11.79
N ARG A 327 -6.85 15.18 11.76
CA ARG A 327 -6.82 14.09 12.75
C ARG A 327 -6.47 14.64 14.14
N GLY A 328 -6.75 13.87 15.17
CA GLY A 328 -6.39 14.19 16.55
C GLY A 328 -7.23 13.40 17.54
N LYS A 329 -6.90 13.52 18.83
CA LYS A 329 -7.48 12.67 19.88
C LYS A 329 -8.98 12.82 20.01
N LYS A 330 -9.66 11.69 20.25
CA LYS A 330 -11.07 11.64 20.61
C LYS A 330 -11.43 12.67 21.69
N GLY A 331 -12.53 13.40 21.48
CA GLY A 331 -13.04 14.41 22.38
C GLY A 331 -12.42 15.80 22.20
N THR A 332 -11.41 15.97 21.33
CA THR A 332 -10.88 17.30 20.94
C THR A 332 -11.70 17.89 19.80
N GLU A 333 -11.80 19.22 19.77
CA GLU A 333 -12.52 19.94 18.72
C GLU A 333 -11.57 20.40 17.63
N VAL A 334 -11.93 20.12 16.38
CA VAL A 334 -11.34 20.74 15.18
C VAL A 334 -12.38 21.63 14.51
N ARG A 335 -11.97 22.81 14.05
CA ARG A 335 -12.82 23.73 13.27
C ARG A 335 -12.29 23.79 11.85
N LEU A 336 -13.15 23.40 10.89
CA LEU A 336 -12.84 23.42 9.48
C LEU A 336 -13.48 24.64 8.82
N THR A 337 -12.69 25.50 8.18
CA THR A 337 -13.23 26.53 7.28
C THR A 337 -13.40 25.89 5.91
N VAL A 338 -14.63 25.69 5.49
CA VAL A 338 -14.96 25.02 4.23
C VAL A 338 -15.60 25.98 3.23
N LYS A 339 -15.42 25.68 1.93
CA LYS A 339 -16.16 26.30 0.84
C LYS A 339 -17.06 25.24 0.22
N LYS A 340 -18.36 25.45 0.30
CA LYS A 340 -19.38 24.60 -0.31
C LYS A 340 -19.33 24.65 -1.84
N PRO A 341 -19.82 23.65 -2.60
CA PRO A 341 -19.84 23.66 -4.06
C PRO A 341 -20.54 24.91 -4.66
N HIS A 342 -21.58 25.42 -3.98
CA HIS A 342 -22.29 26.63 -4.37
C HIS A 342 -21.60 27.93 -3.89
N GLY A 343 -20.36 27.88 -3.39
CA GLY A 343 -19.48 29.01 -3.10
C GLY A 343 -19.60 29.63 -1.71
N ILE A 344 -20.52 29.20 -0.87
CA ILE A 344 -20.66 29.68 0.52
C ILE A 344 -19.48 29.18 1.34
N ARG A 345 -18.89 30.07 2.16
CA ARG A 345 -17.86 29.71 3.14
C ARG A 345 -18.47 29.65 4.53
N MET A 346 -18.12 28.64 5.29
CA MET A 346 -18.57 28.48 6.67
C MET A 346 -17.50 27.80 7.52
N VAL A 347 -17.61 27.94 8.85
CA VAL A 347 -16.76 27.27 9.82
C VAL A 347 -17.57 26.15 10.46
N ILE A 348 -17.08 24.92 10.35
CA ILE A 348 -17.75 23.73 10.89
C ILE A 348 -16.92 23.20 12.08
N PRO A 349 -17.40 23.30 13.31
CA PRO A 349 -16.78 22.68 14.45
C PRO A 349 -17.17 21.18 14.50
N ILE A 350 -16.18 20.30 14.66
CA ILE A 350 -16.39 18.85 14.77
C ILE A 350 -15.61 18.36 15.99
N VAL A 351 -16.26 17.66 16.88
CA VAL A 351 -15.60 16.97 18.01
C VAL A 351 -15.16 15.60 17.52
N ARG A 352 -13.85 15.36 17.48
CA ARG A 352 -13.26 14.12 16.99
C ARG A 352 -13.72 12.92 17.82
N ASP A 353 -13.85 11.78 17.15
CA ASP A 353 -14.24 10.51 17.77
C ASP A 353 -13.45 9.36 17.15
N VAL A 354 -13.63 8.14 17.65
CA VAL A 354 -13.14 6.94 16.98
C VAL A 354 -14.01 6.70 15.75
N VAL A 355 -13.34 6.45 14.64
CA VAL A 355 -13.94 6.07 13.37
C VAL A 355 -13.49 4.64 13.06
N GLU A 356 -14.41 3.71 13.00
CA GLU A 356 -14.15 2.33 12.62
C GLU A 356 -14.15 2.19 11.11
N ILE A 357 -13.18 1.43 10.56
CA ILE A 357 -13.05 1.13 9.13
C ILE A 357 -13.66 -0.25 8.93
N GLU A 358 -14.96 -0.29 8.63
CA GLU A 358 -15.72 -1.54 8.58
C GLU A 358 -15.17 -2.59 7.61
N GLU A 359 -14.50 -2.16 6.54
CA GLU A 359 -13.88 -3.06 5.56
C GLU A 359 -12.70 -3.86 6.13
N THR A 360 -12.15 -3.42 7.26
CA THR A 360 -11.00 -4.06 7.93
C THR A 360 -11.42 -5.23 8.80
N PHE A 361 -12.69 -5.29 9.21
CA PHE A 361 -13.16 -6.26 10.19
C PHE A 361 -13.65 -7.57 9.57
N VAL A 362 -13.68 -8.62 10.39
CA VAL A 362 -14.24 -9.91 10.03
C VAL A 362 -15.70 -9.74 9.60
N LYS A 363 -16.07 -10.37 8.49
CA LYS A 363 -17.44 -10.40 7.96
C LYS A 363 -17.77 -11.82 7.56
N GLY A 364 -19.00 -12.23 7.83
CA GLY A 364 -19.50 -13.55 7.44
C GLY A 364 -20.92 -13.50 6.90
N THR A 365 -21.22 -14.53 6.11
CA THR A 365 -22.55 -14.76 5.56
C THR A 365 -22.77 -16.26 5.34
N THR A 366 -23.93 -16.66 4.83
CA THR A 366 -24.23 -18.04 4.45
C THR A 366 -24.34 -18.17 2.93
N VAL A 367 -23.87 -19.28 2.41
CA VAL A 367 -24.04 -19.71 1.02
C VAL A 367 -24.90 -20.97 1.00
N ILE A 368 -25.94 -20.95 0.21
CA ILE A 368 -26.84 -22.11 0.05
C ILE A 368 -26.49 -22.80 -1.26
N ASP A 369 -26.15 -24.08 -1.18
CA ASP A 369 -26.01 -24.91 -2.36
C ASP A 369 -27.42 -25.29 -2.88
N GLU A 370 -27.76 -24.88 -4.10
CA GLU A 370 -29.09 -25.06 -4.66
C GLU A 370 -29.39 -26.54 -5.01
N GLU A 371 -28.39 -27.37 -5.23
CA GLU A 371 -28.55 -28.75 -5.60
C GLU A 371 -28.85 -29.64 -4.39
N THR A 372 -28.11 -29.43 -3.29
CA THR A 372 -28.22 -30.25 -2.08
C THR A 372 -29.14 -29.62 -1.04
N GLY A 373 -29.32 -28.30 -1.07
CA GLY A 373 -30.01 -27.52 -0.05
C GLY A 373 -29.21 -27.35 1.24
N HIS A 374 -27.93 -27.72 1.25
CA HIS A 374 -27.05 -27.48 2.39
C HIS A 374 -26.72 -25.98 2.53
N THR A 375 -26.56 -25.54 3.76
CA THR A 375 -26.15 -24.18 4.09
C THR A 375 -24.69 -24.17 4.58
N PHE A 376 -23.84 -23.42 3.92
CA PHE A 376 -22.43 -23.26 4.26
C PHE A 376 -22.19 -21.88 4.86
N GLY A 377 -21.28 -21.80 5.84
CA GLY A 377 -20.78 -20.53 6.32
C GLY A 377 -19.63 -20.04 5.42
N TYR A 378 -19.61 -18.75 5.13
CA TYR A 378 -18.48 -18.05 4.55
C TYR A 378 -18.04 -16.96 5.50
N ILE A 379 -16.75 -16.92 5.84
CA ILE A 379 -16.15 -15.86 6.66
C ILE A 379 -14.91 -15.32 5.97
N LYS A 380 -14.85 -14.00 5.78
CA LYS A 380 -13.68 -13.29 5.29
C LYS A 380 -12.93 -12.63 6.46
N ILE A 381 -11.64 -12.88 6.54
CA ILE A 381 -10.71 -12.21 7.46
C ILE A 381 -9.80 -11.30 6.63
N PRO A 382 -10.07 -9.98 6.55
CA PRO A 382 -9.25 -9.06 5.74
C PRO A 382 -7.85 -8.84 6.32
N SER A 383 -7.72 -8.83 7.66
CA SER A 383 -6.45 -8.70 8.38
C SER A 383 -6.54 -9.29 9.80
N PHE A 384 -5.40 -9.55 10.43
CA PHE A 384 -5.33 -9.93 11.85
C PHE A 384 -5.17 -8.67 12.70
N TYR A 385 -6.25 -7.87 12.77
CA TYR A 385 -6.25 -6.61 13.50
C TYR A 385 -6.34 -6.80 15.02
N ARG A 386 -5.72 -5.86 15.75
CA ARG A 386 -5.81 -5.76 17.22
C ARG A 386 -5.54 -4.33 17.67
N ASP A 387 -6.40 -3.80 18.50
CA ASP A 387 -6.17 -2.51 19.16
C ASP A 387 -5.21 -2.68 20.35
N TYR A 388 -3.94 -2.36 20.14
CA TYR A 388 -2.90 -2.36 21.17
C TYR A 388 -2.89 -1.11 22.05
N ASN A 389 -3.63 -0.06 21.66
CA ASN A 389 -3.64 1.22 22.37
C ASN A 389 -4.74 1.31 23.43
N GLY A 390 -5.60 0.30 23.50
CA GLY A 390 -6.62 0.15 24.56
C GLY A 390 -7.83 1.07 24.37
N GLY A 391 -8.11 1.53 23.15
CA GLY A 391 -9.29 2.33 22.83
C GLY A 391 -10.58 1.51 22.93
N THR A 392 -10.79 0.61 21.98
CA THR A 392 -11.96 -0.28 21.93
C THR A 392 -11.69 -1.67 22.49
N GLY A 393 -10.43 -2.09 22.51
CA GLY A 393 -10.03 -3.45 22.80
C GLY A 393 -10.41 -4.46 21.71
N ARG A 394 -10.98 -4.02 20.58
CA ARG A 394 -11.45 -4.86 19.48
C ARG A 394 -10.29 -5.64 18.87
N ASN A 395 -10.53 -6.89 18.54
CA ASN A 395 -9.55 -7.77 17.94
C ASN A 395 -10.20 -8.82 17.03
N CYS A 396 -9.44 -9.31 16.08
CA CYS A 396 -9.89 -10.26 15.06
C CYS A 396 -10.41 -11.58 15.67
N THR A 397 -9.80 -12.04 16.77
CA THR A 397 -10.19 -13.32 17.41
C THR A 397 -11.59 -13.28 17.97
N ASP A 398 -11.96 -12.21 18.69
CA ASP A 398 -13.27 -12.07 19.31
C ASP A 398 -14.34 -11.88 18.24
N ASP A 399 -14.10 -11.03 17.24
CA ASP A 399 -15.03 -10.83 16.12
C ASP A 399 -15.27 -12.13 15.34
N LEU A 400 -14.23 -12.93 15.10
CA LEU A 400 -14.36 -14.23 14.44
C LEU A 400 -15.16 -15.23 15.30
N ARG A 401 -14.93 -15.25 16.63
CA ARG A 401 -15.67 -16.09 17.54
C ARG A 401 -17.17 -15.77 17.52
N ASP A 402 -17.50 -14.49 17.58
CA ASP A 402 -18.90 -14.04 17.55
C ASP A 402 -19.57 -14.44 16.23
N GLU A 403 -18.85 -14.32 15.12
CA GLU A 403 -19.35 -14.70 13.80
C GLU A 403 -19.54 -16.22 13.66
N LEU A 404 -18.61 -17.03 14.17
CA LEU A 404 -18.78 -18.49 14.23
C LEU A 404 -19.99 -18.89 15.07
N GLN A 405 -20.20 -18.24 16.22
CA GLN A 405 -21.36 -18.51 17.07
C GLN A 405 -22.67 -18.11 16.39
N ARG A 406 -22.66 -17.05 15.57
CA ARG A 406 -23.84 -16.66 14.77
C ARG A 406 -24.14 -17.73 13.72
N LEU A 407 -23.16 -18.14 12.93
CA LEU A 407 -23.31 -19.14 11.87
C LEU A 407 -23.68 -20.53 12.42
N ASN A 408 -23.15 -20.92 13.57
CA ASN A 408 -23.53 -22.17 14.24
C ASN A 408 -25.01 -22.21 14.62
N LYS A 409 -25.63 -21.08 14.95
CA LYS A 409 -27.08 -20.99 15.19
C LYS A 409 -27.91 -21.21 13.92
N GLU A 410 -27.33 -20.87 12.77
CA GLU A 410 -27.89 -21.11 11.44
C GLU A 410 -27.69 -22.55 10.97
N LYS A 411 -26.96 -23.38 11.74
CA LYS A 411 -26.69 -24.82 11.50
C LYS A 411 -25.98 -25.06 10.19
N ILE A 412 -24.90 -24.32 9.93
CA ILE A 412 -24.08 -24.52 8.77
C ILE A 412 -23.51 -25.95 8.71
N THR A 413 -23.42 -26.51 7.51
CA THR A 413 -22.93 -27.88 7.26
C THR A 413 -21.42 -27.92 7.03
N GLY A 414 -20.82 -26.81 6.63
CA GLY A 414 -19.38 -26.61 6.39
C GLY A 414 -19.04 -25.15 6.42
N LEU A 415 -17.74 -24.83 6.46
CA LEU A 415 -17.20 -23.47 6.54
C LEU A 415 -16.14 -23.20 5.49
N VAL A 416 -16.30 -22.12 4.74
CA VAL A 416 -15.25 -21.50 3.92
C VAL A 416 -14.67 -20.32 4.70
N LEU A 417 -13.38 -20.38 5.05
CA LEU A 417 -12.63 -19.30 5.69
C LEU A 417 -11.72 -18.65 4.67
N ASP A 418 -11.96 -17.39 4.31
CA ASP A 418 -11.24 -16.69 3.26
C ASP A 418 -10.13 -15.79 3.81
N LEU A 419 -8.89 -16.16 3.52
CA LEU A 419 -7.66 -15.43 3.85
C LEU A 419 -7.02 -14.79 2.59
N ARG A 420 -7.66 -14.82 1.45
CA ARG A 420 -7.14 -14.20 0.22
C ARG A 420 -6.93 -12.70 0.44
N ASN A 421 -5.79 -12.19 -0.04
CA ASN A 421 -5.34 -10.80 0.11
C ASN A 421 -5.10 -10.35 1.58
N ASN A 422 -5.05 -11.27 2.53
CA ASN A 422 -4.76 -10.95 3.94
C ASN A 422 -3.25 -10.95 4.18
N GLY A 423 -2.65 -9.77 4.28
CA GLY A 423 -1.20 -9.57 4.53
C GLY A 423 -0.71 -9.95 5.93
N GLY A 424 -1.58 -10.46 6.81
CA GLY A 424 -1.27 -10.83 8.17
C GLY A 424 -1.73 -9.80 9.21
N GLY A 425 -0.94 -9.66 10.29
CA GLY A 425 -1.22 -8.75 11.41
C GLY A 425 -0.70 -9.32 12.74
N ALA A 426 -1.53 -9.32 13.78
CA ALA A 426 -1.15 -9.73 15.12
C ALA A 426 -0.89 -11.24 15.23
N LEU A 427 0.33 -11.60 15.62
CA LEU A 427 0.75 -12.99 15.85
C LEU A 427 -0.12 -13.67 16.92
N SER A 428 -0.50 -12.93 17.97
CA SER A 428 -1.37 -13.44 19.03
C SER A 428 -2.73 -13.89 18.50
N ASP A 429 -3.28 -13.16 17.52
CA ASP A 429 -4.56 -13.50 16.92
C ASP A 429 -4.46 -14.74 16.03
N ALA A 430 -3.36 -14.90 15.27
CA ALA A 430 -3.16 -16.14 14.52
C ALA A 430 -3.16 -17.37 15.43
N VAL A 431 -2.51 -17.29 16.61
CA VAL A 431 -2.50 -18.37 17.61
C VAL A 431 -3.90 -18.59 18.19
N SER A 432 -4.57 -17.52 18.65
CA SER A 432 -5.89 -17.62 19.29
C SER A 432 -6.97 -18.08 18.32
N ILE A 433 -6.92 -17.63 17.06
CA ILE A 433 -7.86 -18.04 16.00
C ILE A 433 -7.68 -19.52 15.66
N THR A 434 -6.42 -20.01 15.58
CA THR A 434 -6.19 -21.45 15.40
C THR A 434 -6.87 -22.25 16.51
N GLY A 435 -6.81 -21.77 17.76
CA GLY A 435 -7.46 -22.39 18.92
C GLY A 435 -8.98 -22.43 18.86
N LEU A 436 -9.63 -21.66 17.99
CA LEU A 436 -11.09 -21.77 17.76
C LEU A 436 -11.47 -23.06 17.00
N PHE A 437 -10.49 -23.73 16.39
CA PHE A 437 -10.68 -24.88 15.51
C PHE A 437 -9.96 -26.16 15.95
N ILE A 438 -9.07 -26.09 16.94
CA ILE A 438 -8.36 -27.23 17.52
C ILE A 438 -8.66 -27.34 19.04
N GLU A 439 -8.53 -28.52 19.62
CA GLU A 439 -8.78 -28.71 21.05
C GLU A 439 -7.72 -28.01 21.91
N SER A 440 -6.46 -28.16 21.57
CA SER A 440 -5.31 -27.46 22.18
C SER A 440 -4.01 -27.89 21.49
N GLY A 441 -2.92 -27.22 21.80
CA GLY A 441 -1.59 -27.65 21.39
C GLY A 441 -0.76 -26.58 20.69
N PRO A 442 0.42 -26.95 20.16
CA PRO A 442 1.34 -26.01 19.53
C PRO A 442 0.79 -25.49 18.22
N VAL A 443 0.83 -24.16 18.02
CA VAL A 443 0.36 -23.50 16.80
C VAL A 443 1.54 -23.09 15.92
N VAL A 444 2.54 -22.48 16.52
CA VAL A 444 3.71 -21.95 15.80
C VAL A 444 4.93 -21.93 16.72
N GLN A 445 6.10 -22.12 16.14
CA GLN A 445 7.37 -21.96 16.83
C GLN A 445 8.01 -20.65 16.42
N VAL A 446 8.61 -19.90 17.36
CA VAL A 446 9.38 -18.68 17.06
C VAL A 446 10.81 -18.82 17.56
N ARG A 447 11.80 -18.40 16.76
CA ARG A 447 13.22 -18.41 17.11
C ARG A 447 13.78 -17.00 17.05
N ASN A 448 14.42 -16.55 18.13
CA ASN A 448 15.10 -15.26 18.18
C ASN A 448 16.51 -15.31 17.57
N GLY A 449 17.18 -14.15 17.46
CA GLY A 449 18.55 -14.03 16.91
C GLY A 449 19.63 -14.78 17.72
N GLU A 450 19.37 -15.13 18.99
CA GLU A 450 20.25 -15.95 19.82
C GLU A 450 20.06 -17.45 19.61
N GLY A 451 19.12 -17.85 18.75
CA GLY A 451 18.81 -19.25 18.48
C GLY A 451 17.81 -19.88 19.47
N LYS A 452 17.29 -19.12 20.43
CA LYS A 452 16.32 -19.65 21.40
C LYS A 452 14.95 -19.81 20.73
N VAL A 453 14.44 -21.06 20.78
CA VAL A 453 13.11 -21.42 20.27
C VAL A 453 12.08 -21.31 21.38
N ARG A 454 10.92 -20.79 21.07
CA ARG A 454 9.73 -20.77 21.92
C ARG A 454 8.55 -21.27 21.09
N VAL A 455 7.78 -22.19 21.66
CA VAL A 455 6.51 -22.65 21.10
C VAL A 455 5.39 -21.72 21.59
N LEU A 456 4.49 -21.36 20.73
CA LEU A 456 3.26 -20.65 21.06
C LEU A 456 2.12 -21.64 20.89
N ASP A 457 1.48 -21.94 22.01
CA ASP A 457 0.46 -22.97 22.12
C ASP A 457 -0.93 -22.34 22.30
N ASP A 458 -1.95 -22.98 21.75
CA ASP A 458 -3.30 -22.82 22.28
C ASP A 458 -3.46 -23.67 23.52
N THR A 459 -3.94 -23.05 24.59
CA THR A 459 -4.15 -23.70 25.91
C THR A 459 -5.61 -23.83 26.27
N ASN A 460 -6.52 -23.38 25.40
CA ASN A 460 -7.95 -23.46 25.58
C ASN A 460 -8.51 -24.71 24.88
N SER A 461 -9.15 -25.59 25.62
CA SER A 461 -9.72 -26.83 25.05
C SER A 461 -11.10 -26.66 24.40
N SER A 462 -11.65 -25.44 24.34
CA SER A 462 -12.94 -25.19 23.67
C SER A 462 -12.75 -25.00 22.18
N ILE A 463 -13.49 -25.76 21.38
CA ILE A 463 -13.59 -25.59 19.94
C ILE A 463 -14.88 -24.83 19.62
N GLU A 464 -14.77 -23.75 18.85
CA GLU A 464 -15.98 -23.00 18.43
C GLU A 464 -16.63 -23.61 17.17
N TYR A 465 -15.84 -24.28 16.33
CA TYR A 465 -16.34 -24.97 15.13
C TYR A 465 -15.50 -26.22 14.83
N ASP A 466 -16.13 -27.38 14.72
CA ASP A 466 -15.53 -28.69 14.48
C ASP A 466 -15.95 -29.38 13.15
N GLY A 467 -16.86 -28.74 12.38
CA GLY A 467 -17.35 -29.23 11.11
C GLY A 467 -16.31 -29.20 9.95
N PRO A 468 -16.65 -29.68 8.75
CA PRO A 468 -15.81 -29.60 7.56
C PRO A 468 -15.39 -28.15 7.27
N MET A 469 -14.11 -27.92 6.90
CA MET A 469 -13.60 -26.57 6.66
C MET A 469 -12.63 -26.53 5.48
N VAL A 470 -12.83 -25.53 4.62
CA VAL A 470 -11.94 -25.10 3.56
C VAL A 470 -11.37 -23.73 3.92
N VAL A 471 -10.05 -23.54 3.73
CA VAL A 471 -9.38 -22.24 3.88
C VAL A 471 -8.90 -21.78 2.51
N LEU A 472 -9.43 -20.65 2.03
CA LEU A 472 -8.99 -20.04 0.79
C LEU A 472 -7.77 -19.15 1.03
N VAL A 473 -6.72 -19.34 0.26
CA VAL A 473 -5.49 -18.54 0.30
C VAL A 473 -5.05 -18.11 -1.09
N ASN A 474 -4.23 -17.06 -1.17
CA ASN A 474 -3.57 -16.67 -2.40
C ASN A 474 -2.14 -16.17 -2.12
N ARG A 475 -1.40 -15.79 -3.15
CA ARG A 475 -0.02 -15.29 -3.04
C ARG A 475 0.15 -14.01 -2.22
N PHE A 476 -0.94 -13.34 -1.86
CA PHE A 476 -0.95 -12.17 -0.96
C PHE A 476 -1.31 -12.54 0.48
N SER A 477 -1.72 -13.79 0.74
CA SER A 477 -1.88 -14.31 2.10
C SER A 477 -0.49 -14.42 2.74
N ALA A 478 -0.22 -13.62 3.79
CA ALA A 478 1.14 -13.50 4.33
C ALA A 478 1.18 -13.57 5.86
N SER A 479 2.34 -13.97 6.43
CA SER A 479 2.63 -13.84 7.86
C SER A 479 1.60 -14.57 8.76
N ALA A 480 0.76 -13.85 9.53
CA ALA A 480 -0.27 -14.42 10.41
C ALA A 480 -1.25 -15.33 9.64
N SER A 481 -1.59 -15.00 8.38
CA SER A 481 -2.39 -15.87 7.49
C SER A 481 -1.67 -17.18 7.21
N GLU A 482 -0.36 -17.15 7.02
CA GLU A 482 0.47 -18.33 6.77
C GLU A 482 0.63 -19.19 8.03
N ILE A 483 0.64 -18.56 9.21
CA ILE A 483 0.63 -19.27 10.49
C ILE A 483 -0.68 -20.03 10.66
N LEU A 484 -1.82 -19.37 10.46
CA LEU A 484 -3.14 -19.99 10.60
C LEU A 484 -3.34 -21.09 9.57
N ALA A 485 -3.13 -20.81 8.28
CA ALA A 485 -3.29 -21.80 7.21
C ALA A 485 -2.35 -22.99 7.40
N GLY A 486 -1.06 -22.73 7.73
CA GLY A 486 -0.06 -23.76 7.96
C GLY A 486 -0.38 -24.63 9.18
N ALA A 487 -0.84 -24.05 10.27
CA ALA A 487 -1.24 -24.82 11.47
C ALA A 487 -2.44 -25.71 11.18
N LEU A 488 -3.52 -25.14 10.57
CA LEU A 488 -4.72 -25.93 10.24
C LEU A 488 -4.41 -27.07 9.24
N GLN A 489 -3.49 -26.84 8.29
CA GLN A 489 -3.01 -27.88 7.38
C GLN A 489 -2.22 -28.97 8.11
N ASP A 490 -1.26 -28.61 8.97
CA ASP A 490 -0.44 -29.56 9.73
C ASP A 490 -1.30 -30.43 10.62
N TYR A 491 -2.29 -29.83 11.29
CA TYR A 491 -3.25 -30.59 12.11
C TYR A 491 -4.21 -31.47 11.28
N GLY A 492 -4.30 -31.27 9.97
CA GLY A 492 -5.32 -31.91 9.13
C GLY A 492 -6.75 -31.41 9.44
N ARG A 493 -6.86 -30.21 10.04
CA ARG A 493 -8.14 -29.63 10.48
C ARG A 493 -8.93 -29.02 9.34
N ALA A 494 -8.25 -28.49 8.34
CA ALA A 494 -8.86 -27.86 7.17
C ALA A 494 -8.14 -28.25 5.89
N LEU A 495 -8.88 -28.20 4.78
CA LEU A 495 -8.33 -28.28 3.45
C LEU A 495 -7.91 -26.87 2.99
N ILE A 496 -6.64 -26.70 2.64
CA ILE A 496 -6.10 -25.44 2.18
C ILE A 496 -6.18 -25.40 0.65
N VAL A 497 -6.82 -24.35 0.12
CA VAL A 497 -7.17 -24.24 -1.31
C VAL A 497 -6.80 -22.86 -1.84
N GLY A 498 -6.22 -22.76 -3.03
CA GLY A 498 -5.90 -21.47 -3.62
C GLY A 498 -4.73 -21.46 -4.59
N ASP A 499 -3.99 -20.34 -4.66
CA ASP A 499 -2.84 -20.16 -5.57
C ASP A 499 -1.74 -21.19 -5.30
N GLU A 500 -0.77 -21.32 -6.22
CA GLU A 500 0.37 -22.24 -6.11
C GLU A 500 1.08 -22.19 -4.74
N HIS A 501 1.17 -21.02 -4.13
CA HIS A 501 1.73 -20.80 -2.79
C HIS A 501 1.25 -19.47 -2.21
N THR A 502 1.34 -19.31 -0.88
CA THR A 502 1.16 -18.03 -0.20
C THR A 502 2.41 -17.15 -0.34
N HIS A 503 2.44 -15.98 0.29
CA HIS A 503 3.50 -14.97 0.13
C HIS A 503 4.92 -15.47 0.47
N GLY A 504 5.06 -16.27 1.51
CA GLY A 504 6.36 -16.77 1.97
C GLY A 504 7.04 -15.90 3.02
N LYS A 505 6.31 -15.12 3.81
CA LYS A 505 6.87 -14.34 4.91
C LYS A 505 6.94 -15.18 6.18
N GLY A 506 8.17 -15.45 6.64
CA GLY A 506 8.47 -16.24 7.84
C GLY A 506 9.10 -15.43 8.99
N THR A 507 8.90 -14.12 9.03
CA THR A 507 9.53 -13.22 10.01
C THR A 507 8.52 -12.49 10.89
N VAL A 508 8.93 -12.24 12.15
CA VAL A 508 8.15 -11.48 13.14
C VAL A 508 8.83 -10.17 13.43
N GLN A 509 8.06 -9.08 13.37
CA GLN A 509 8.52 -7.74 13.67
C GLN A 509 8.01 -7.26 15.03
N ALA A 510 8.83 -6.41 15.68
CA ALA A 510 8.41 -5.59 16.81
C ALA A 510 8.45 -4.11 16.44
N MET A 511 7.50 -3.36 16.99
CA MET A 511 7.45 -1.90 16.87
C MET A 511 8.15 -1.25 18.05
N LEU A 512 9.30 -0.62 17.81
CA LEU A 512 10.11 0.05 18.82
C LEU A 512 9.86 1.57 18.73
N ASN A 513 9.07 2.11 19.67
CA ASN A 513 8.74 3.52 19.72
C ASN A 513 9.94 4.31 20.27
N LEU A 514 10.50 5.19 19.45
CA LEU A 514 11.70 5.98 19.77
C LEU A 514 11.43 7.05 20.83
N ASP A 515 10.21 7.53 20.97
CA ASP A 515 9.85 8.57 21.95
C ASP A 515 9.92 8.07 23.41
N ARG A 516 9.83 6.76 23.64
CA ARG A 516 9.88 6.20 25.01
C ARG A 516 11.20 6.47 25.70
N GLU A 517 12.31 6.45 24.98
CA GLU A 517 13.64 6.69 25.54
C GLU A 517 13.91 8.17 25.80
N MET A 518 13.21 9.06 25.09
CA MET A 518 13.43 10.51 25.17
C MET A 518 12.88 11.13 26.43
N LYS A 519 11.78 10.60 26.98
CA LYS A 519 11.12 11.12 28.19
C LYS A 519 12.03 11.15 29.42
N PHE A 520 13.05 10.30 29.45
CA PHE A 520 13.98 10.21 30.59
C PHE A 520 15.19 11.17 30.53
N ASN A 521 15.44 11.79 29.36
CA ASN A 521 16.69 12.50 29.10
C ASN A 521 16.53 14.03 28.87
N GLY A 522 15.30 14.58 29.02
CA GLY A 522 15.04 16.00 28.78
C GLY A 522 15.22 16.43 27.33
N MET A 523 15.06 15.48 26.38
CA MET A 523 15.15 15.71 24.93
C MET A 523 13.78 15.79 24.25
N ASP A 524 12.73 16.06 25.02
CA ASP A 524 11.34 16.12 24.55
C ASP A 524 11.11 17.09 23.37
N LYS A 525 12.00 18.10 23.25
CA LYS A 525 11.95 19.07 22.16
C LYS A 525 12.15 18.47 20.76
N TYR A 526 12.69 17.26 20.67
CA TYR A 526 12.90 16.55 19.39
C TYR A 526 11.76 15.61 19.02
N MET A 527 10.80 15.40 19.94
CA MET A 527 9.64 14.54 19.70
C MET A 527 8.60 15.24 18.81
N PRO A 528 7.80 14.46 18.06
CA PRO A 528 7.84 13.00 17.93
C PRO A 528 8.95 12.52 16.99
N LEU A 529 9.57 11.35 17.30
CA LEU A 529 10.62 10.71 16.49
C LEU A 529 10.12 9.53 15.66
N GLY A 530 8.90 9.06 15.93
CA GLY A 530 8.36 7.89 15.25
C GLY A 530 8.82 6.55 15.86
N ALA A 531 8.98 5.54 15.04
CA ALA A 531 9.30 4.18 15.48
C ALA A 531 10.22 3.45 14.49
N VAL A 532 10.87 2.39 14.97
CA VAL A 532 11.54 1.41 14.11
C VAL A 532 10.77 0.09 14.19
N LYS A 533 10.28 -0.39 13.06
CA LYS A 533 9.75 -1.74 12.90
C LYS A 533 10.92 -2.65 12.60
N VAL A 534 11.25 -3.57 13.50
CA VAL A 534 12.46 -4.40 13.46
C VAL A 534 12.08 -5.87 13.41
N THR A 535 12.69 -6.64 12.51
CA THR A 535 12.60 -8.10 12.52
C THR A 535 13.38 -8.65 13.69
N ILE A 536 12.68 -9.27 14.65
CA ILE A 536 13.25 -9.77 15.90
C ILE A 536 13.28 -11.30 15.99
N GLN A 537 12.45 -11.99 15.21
CA GLN A 537 12.31 -13.44 15.22
C GLN A 537 11.98 -13.96 13.83
N LYS A 538 12.24 -15.25 13.61
CA LYS A 538 11.62 -16.04 12.54
C LYS A 538 10.60 -16.99 13.16
N PHE A 539 9.56 -17.31 12.40
CA PHE A 539 8.59 -18.30 12.82
C PHE A 539 8.64 -19.56 11.93
N TYR A 540 8.19 -20.66 12.50
CA TYR A 540 8.22 -21.98 11.90
C TYR A 540 6.91 -22.70 12.22
N ARG A 541 6.46 -23.54 11.31
CA ARG A 541 5.32 -24.44 11.49
C ARG A 541 5.63 -25.43 12.62
N VAL A 542 4.63 -26.13 13.10
CA VAL A 542 4.78 -27.21 14.07
C VAL A 542 5.63 -28.37 13.51
N SER A 543 5.63 -28.57 12.19
CA SER A 543 6.52 -29.48 11.45
C SER A 543 8.00 -29.08 11.48
N GLY A 544 8.33 -27.87 11.95
CA GLY A 544 9.70 -27.33 12.00
C GLY A 544 10.11 -26.56 10.73
N GLU A 545 9.33 -26.57 9.66
CA GLU A 545 9.63 -25.84 8.43
C GLU A 545 9.25 -24.36 8.55
N SER A 546 10.09 -23.47 7.98
CA SER A 546 9.73 -22.05 7.86
C SER A 546 8.85 -21.84 6.65
N THR A 547 7.92 -20.85 6.72
CA THR A 547 7.21 -20.34 5.54
C THR A 547 8.07 -19.38 4.71
N GLN A 548 9.22 -18.93 5.25
CA GLN A 548 10.10 -17.95 4.60
C GLN A 548 10.45 -18.38 3.18
N GLU A 549 10.29 -17.48 2.19
CA GLU A 549 10.50 -17.67 0.74
C GLU A 549 9.57 -18.70 0.05
N ARG A 550 9.01 -19.66 0.79
CA ARG A 550 8.24 -20.78 0.23
C ARG A 550 6.73 -20.65 0.40
N GLY A 551 6.31 -20.01 1.48
CA GLY A 551 4.89 -19.93 1.85
C GLY A 551 4.30 -21.25 2.34
N VAL A 552 2.99 -21.30 2.34
CA VAL A 552 2.18 -22.50 2.50
C VAL A 552 1.74 -22.95 1.11
N THR A 553 2.03 -24.20 0.76
CA THR A 553 1.54 -24.81 -0.47
C THR A 553 0.15 -25.38 -0.18
N PRO A 554 -0.91 -24.95 -0.90
CA PRO A 554 -2.24 -25.48 -0.74
C PRO A 554 -2.34 -26.98 -1.05
N ASP A 555 -3.31 -27.63 -0.43
CA ASP A 555 -3.64 -29.05 -0.72
C ASP A 555 -4.30 -29.21 -2.09
N ILE A 556 -5.05 -28.17 -2.53
CA ILE A 556 -5.64 -28.05 -3.85
C ILE A 556 -5.26 -26.69 -4.45
N VAL A 557 -4.57 -26.75 -5.59
CA VAL A 557 -4.14 -25.55 -6.31
C VAL A 557 -5.21 -25.21 -7.36
N LEU A 558 -5.65 -23.93 -7.33
CA LEU A 558 -6.58 -23.36 -8.28
C LEU A 558 -5.87 -22.40 -9.24
N PRO A 559 -6.30 -22.29 -10.49
CA PRO A 559 -5.78 -21.28 -11.43
C PRO A 559 -5.96 -19.85 -10.88
N SER A 560 -4.99 -18.99 -11.10
CA SER A 560 -5.03 -17.61 -10.63
C SER A 560 -4.67 -16.62 -11.75
N ARG A 561 -5.39 -15.49 -11.83
CA ARG A 561 -5.05 -14.39 -12.76
C ARG A 561 -3.64 -13.84 -12.54
N MET A 562 -3.07 -14.07 -11.35
CA MET A 562 -1.74 -13.62 -10.96
C MET A 562 -0.66 -14.67 -11.24
N ASP A 563 -1.00 -15.80 -11.91
CA ASP A 563 0.00 -16.80 -12.25
C ASP A 563 1.13 -16.22 -13.11
N GLY A 564 2.37 -16.59 -12.78
CA GLY A 564 3.57 -16.02 -13.37
C GLY A 564 3.96 -14.62 -12.88
N LEU A 565 3.22 -14.00 -11.94
CA LEU A 565 3.66 -12.77 -11.28
C LEU A 565 4.83 -13.09 -10.33
N LYS A 566 5.94 -12.40 -10.51
CA LYS A 566 7.08 -12.43 -9.57
C LYS A 566 6.71 -11.67 -8.30
N SER A 567 5.96 -12.31 -7.41
CA SER A 567 5.54 -11.77 -6.11
C SER A 567 6.02 -12.67 -4.97
N GLY A 568 5.91 -12.17 -3.75
CA GLY A 568 6.29 -12.90 -2.56
C GLY A 568 7.71 -12.62 -2.09
N GLU A 569 8.00 -13.15 -0.91
CA GLU A 569 9.21 -12.88 -0.13
C GLU A 569 10.51 -13.15 -0.90
N LYS A 570 10.57 -14.25 -1.65
CA LYS A 570 11.76 -14.67 -2.43
C LYS A 570 12.22 -13.65 -3.48
N HIS A 571 11.39 -12.67 -3.81
CA HIS A 571 11.69 -11.62 -4.79
C HIS A 571 12.08 -10.28 -4.15
N LEU A 572 12.08 -10.20 -2.82
CA LEU A 572 12.45 -8.98 -2.10
C LEU A 572 13.96 -8.88 -1.89
N ASP A 573 14.50 -7.68 -2.07
CA ASP A 573 15.91 -7.41 -1.78
C ASP A 573 16.21 -7.70 -0.30
N ASN A 574 17.30 -8.42 -0.01
CA ASN A 574 17.75 -8.79 1.35
C ASN A 574 16.78 -9.67 2.15
N ALA A 575 15.87 -10.40 1.51
CA ALA A 575 15.04 -11.38 2.21
C ALA A 575 15.91 -12.36 3.01
N LEU A 576 15.43 -12.75 4.20
CA LEU A 576 16.14 -13.77 5.00
C LEU A 576 15.93 -15.14 4.34
N PRO A 577 16.95 -16.01 4.30
CA PRO A 577 16.85 -17.30 3.63
C PRO A 577 15.92 -18.26 4.38
N TRP A 578 15.35 -19.20 3.65
CA TRP A 578 14.60 -20.31 4.21
C TRP A 578 15.51 -21.20 5.10
N ASP A 579 14.97 -21.68 6.20
CA ASP A 579 15.60 -22.67 7.07
C ASP A 579 14.53 -23.48 7.82
N LYS A 580 14.96 -24.42 8.65
CA LYS A 580 14.09 -25.26 9.47
C LYS A 580 14.67 -25.49 10.86
N ILE A 581 13.82 -25.87 11.79
CA ILE A 581 14.15 -26.28 13.16
C ILE A 581 13.52 -27.64 13.46
N ASP A 582 13.75 -28.18 14.64
CA ASP A 582 13.15 -29.46 15.04
C ASP A 582 11.63 -29.33 15.16
N PRO A 583 10.86 -30.33 14.69
CA PRO A 583 9.41 -30.34 14.84
C PRO A 583 8.99 -30.47 16.31
N VAL A 584 7.81 -30.01 16.64
CA VAL A 584 7.17 -30.29 17.94
C VAL A 584 6.15 -31.40 17.80
N VAL A 585 5.83 -32.05 18.91
CA VAL A 585 4.81 -33.10 18.94
C VAL A 585 3.43 -32.46 19.02
N TYR A 586 2.51 -32.90 18.16
CA TYR A 586 1.11 -32.49 18.14
C TYR A 586 0.22 -33.62 17.65
N ASP A 587 -1.05 -33.60 18.03
CA ASP A 587 -2.03 -34.61 17.66
C ASP A 587 -2.75 -34.23 16.38
N ARG A 588 -2.51 -34.98 15.31
CA ARG A 588 -3.15 -34.72 14.01
C ARG A 588 -4.59 -35.24 14.02
N VAL A 589 -5.50 -34.42 13.51
CA VAL A 589 -6.89 -34.78 13.27
C VAL A 589 -7.00 -35.41 11.89
N ASP A 590 -7.89 -36.39 11.73
CA ASP A 590 -8.24 -36.91 10.41
C ASP A 590 -9.13 -35.90 9.66
N LEU A 591 -8.71 -35.47 8.47
CA LEU A 591 -9.53 -34.60 7.62
C LEU A 591 -10.93 -35.22 7.34
N GLY A 592 -11.03 -36.54 7.44
CA GLY A 592 -12.26 -37.29 7.19
C GLY A 592 -12.64 -37.40 5.71
N ALA A 593 -11.66 -37.17 4.82
CA ALA A 593 -11.84 -37.27 3.37
C ALA A 593 -10.54 -37.68 2.67
N ASP A 594 -10.63 -38.42 1.58
CA ASP A 594 -9.51 -38.82 0.73
C ASP A 594 -9.07 -37.62 -0.13
N LEU A 595 -7.90 -37.08 0.20
CA LEU A 595 -7.33 -35.91 -0.49
C LEU A 595 -7.13 -36.16 -1.99
N ALA A 596 -6.68 -37.36 -2.39
CA ALA A 596 -6.48 -37.65 -3.81
C ALA A 596 -7.80 -37.64 -4.59
N LYS A 597 -8.89 -38.07 -3.97
CA LYS A 597 -10.23 -38.02 -4.55
C LYS A 597 -10.74 -36.57 -4.63
N LEU A 598 -10.51 -35.77 -3.59
CA LEU A 598 -10.86 -34.33 -3.61
C LEU A 598 -10.11 -33.61 -4.74
N GLN A 599 -8.80 -33.82 -4.88
CA GLN A 599 -7.99 -33.26 -5.97
C GLN A 599 -8.50 -33.67 -7.35
N ALA A 600 -8.85 -34.96 -7.53
CA ALA A 600 -9.35 -35.47 -8.80
C ALA A 600 -10.73 -34.87 -9.17
N ASN A 601 -11.61 -34.67 -8.20
CA ASN A 601 -12.93 -34.06 -8.42
C ASN A 601 -12.78 -32.56 -8.73
N SER A 602 -11.98 -31.84 -7.97
CA SER A 602 -11.66 -30.43 -8.18
C SER A 602 -11.08 -30.19 -9.58
N SER A 603 -10.10 -31.00 -10.00
CA SER A 603 -9.52 -30.89 -11.34
C SER A 603 -10.58 -31.03 -12.45
N LYS A 604 -11.53 -31.97 -12.31
CA LYS A 604 -12.61 -32.12 -13.29
C LYS A 604 -13.53 -30.90 -13.34
N ARG A 605 -13.85 -30.29 -12.18
CA ARG A 605 -14.69 -29.09 -12.15
C ARG A 605 -13.97 -27.90 -12.76
N ILE A 606 -12.70 -27.69 -12.42
CA ILE A 606 -11.83 -26.65 -13.00
C ILE A 606 -11.77 -26.78 -14.53
N ASP A 607 -11.58 -28.00 -15.06
CA ASP A 607 -11.51 -28.25 -16.49
C ASP A 607 -12.85 -28.02 -17.20
N ALA A 608 -13.97 -28.17 -16.51
CA ALA A 608 -15.32 -28.04 -17.06
C ALA A 608 -15.89 -26.62 -16.92
N GLU A 609 -15.42 -25.85 -15.94
CA GLU A 609 -15.99 -24.56 -15.63
C GLU A 609 -15.36 -23.44 -16.47
N LYS A 610 -16.22 -22.67 -17.15
CA LYS A 610 -15.79 -21.61 -18.04
C LYS A 610 -14.99 -20.51 -17.29
N ALA A 611 -15.38 -20.17 -16.07
CA ALA A 611 -14.71 -19.13 -15.27
C ALA A 611 -13.21 -19.45 -15.07
N PHE A 612 -12.85 -20.70 -14.76
CA PHE A 612 -11.45 -21.10 -14.64
C PHE A 612 -10.71 -21.11 -15.98
N SER A 613 -11.37 -21.53 -17.07
CA SER A 613 -10.78 -21.44 -18.40
C SER A 613 -10.45 -20.00 -18.79
N ASP A 614 -11.35 -19.06 -18.49
CA ASP A 614 -11.17 -17.63 -18.73
C ASP A 614 -10.01 -17.06 -17.85
N ILE A 615 -9.94 -17.47 -16.58
CA ILE A 615 -8.82 -17.10 -15.66
C ILE A 615 -7.47 -17.56 -16.22
N ILE A 616 -7.37 -18.80 -16.71
CA ILE A 616 -6.14 -19.36 -17.29
C ILE A 616 -5.72 -18.57 -18.53
N GLU A 617 -6.67 -18.29 -19.45
CA GLU A 617 -6.37 -17.52 -20.66
C GLU A 617 -5.89 -16.09 -20.33
N LEU A 618 -6.54 -15.44 -19.38
CA LEU A 618 -6.15 -14.10 -18.92
C LEU A 618 -4.78 -14.10 -18.24
N ALA A 619 -4.50 -15.10 -17.40
CA ALA A 619 -3.20 -15.24 -16.73
C ALA A 619 -2.05 -15.39 -17.74
N GLU A 620 -2.25 -16.25 -18.77
CA GLU A 620 -1.23 -16.47 -19.79
C GLU A 620 -0.96 -15.20 -20.61
N LYS A 621 -2.02 -14.45 -20.99
CA LYS A 621 -1.85 -13.18 -21.70
C LYS A 621 -1.20 -12.10 -20.83
N ALA A 622 -1.57 -12.03 -19.54
CA ALA A 622 -0.93 -11.13 -18.60
C ALA A 622 0.56 -11.49 -18.41
N ARG A 623 0.91 -12.77 -18.39
CA ARG A 623 2.29 -13.24 -18.33
C ARG A 623 3.08 -12.81 -19.56
N GLN A 624 2.56 -13.05 -20.77
CA GLN A 624 3.19 -12.66 -22.03
C GLN A 624 3.46 -11.15 -22.09
N ARG A 625 2.48 -10.33 -21.67
CA ARG A 625 2.64 -8.86 -21.62
C ARG A 625 3.70 -8.41 -20.61
N ARG A 626 3.79 -9.05 -19.45
CA ARG A 626 4.83 -8.73 -18.46
C ARG A 626 6.23 -9.09 -18.92
N GLU A 627 6.36 -10.16 -19.73
CA GLU A 627 7.63 -10.56 -20.32
C GLU A 627 8.05 -9.63 -21.47
N GLU A 628 7.06 -9.00 -22.14
CA GLU A 628 7.30 -8.02 -23.23
C GLU A 628 7.48 -6.62 -22.65
N THR A 629 8.70 -6.35 -22.17
CA THR A 629 9.05 -5.05 -21.56
C THR A 629 9.31 -3.93 -22.58
N GLN A 630 9.36 -4.27 -23.87
CA GLN A 630 9.53 -3.30 -24.96
C GLN A 630 8.18 -2.88 -25.51
N GLN A 631 7.74 -1.68 -25.13
CA GLN A 631 6.47 -1.12 -25.60
C GLN A 631 6.62 -0.44 -26.96
N SER A 632 5.74 -0.77 -27.90
CA SER A 632 5.69 -0.10 -29.21
C SER A 632 5.21 1.35 -29.07
N LEU A 633 5.83 2.24 -29.83
CA LEU A 633 5.42 3.65 -29.93
C LEU A 633 4.76 3.96 -31.29
N LEU A 634 4.42 2.93 -32.07
CA LEU A 634 3.71 3.04 -33.35
C LEU A 634 2.22 2.92 -33.12
N LEU A 635 1.45 3.96 -33.46
CA LEU A 635 -0.02 4.02 -33.22
C LEU A 635 -0.75 2.80 -33.76
N SER A 636 -0.50 2.40 -35.01
CA SER A 636 -1.19 1.27 -35.64
C SER A 636 -0.96 -0.06 -34.94
N LYS A 637 0.26 -0.27 -34.38
CA LYS A 637 0.60 -1.48 -33.64
C LYS A 637 -0.08 -1.50 -32.27
N VAL A 638 -0.02 -0.41 -31.51
CA VAL A 638 -0.66 -0.31 -30.20
C VAL A 638 -2.18 -0.42 -30.31
N LEU A 639 -2.77 0.14 -31.38
CA LEU A 639 -4.18 0.01 -31.67
C LEU A 639 -4.58 -1.46 -31.91
N SER A 640 -3.83 -2.18 -32.74
CA SER A 640 -4.06 -3.61 -33.01
C SER A 640 -3.98 -4.46 -31.74
N GLU A 641 -2.97 -4.23 -30.90
CA GLU A 641 -2.80 -4.91 -29.62
C GLU A 641 -3.97 -4.66 -28.68
N ARG A 642 -4.50 -3.42 -28.63
CA ARG A 642 -5.69 -3.09 -27.84
C ARG A 642 -6.97 -3.72 -28.39
N GLU A 643 -7.15 -3.78 -29.72
CA GLU A 643 -8.29 -4.45 -30.34
C GLU A 643 -8.31 -5.95 -30.01
N GLU A 644 -7.17 -6.63 -30.05
CA GLU A 644 -7.06 -8.03 -29.63
C GLU A 644 -7.50 -8.25 -28.19
N VAL A 645 -7.11 -7.34 -27.29
CA VAL A 645 -7.50 -7.38 -25.88
C VAL A 645 -9.00 -7.20 -25.70
N ARG A 646 -9.57 -6.20 -26.37
CA ARG A 646 -11.02 -5.93 -26.29
C ARG A 646 -11.85 -7.09 -26.83
N LEU A 647 -11.44 -7.66 -27.97
CA LEU A 647 -12.09 -8.84 -28.53
C LEU A 647 -12.04 -10.04 -27.58
N LEU A 648 -10.96 -10.17 -26.81
CA LEU A 648 -10.87 -11.20 -25.80
C LEU A 648 -11.84 -10.94 -24.64
N ASN A 649 -11.82 -9.70 -24.09
CA ASN A 649 -12.70 -9.34 -22.99
C ASN A 649 -14.19 -9.50 -23.36
N LEU A 650 -14.56 -9.17 -24.60
CA LEU A 650 -15.92 -9.43 -25.10
C LEU A 650 -16.27 -10.92 -25.12
N LYS A 651 -15.31 -11.83 -25.38
CA LYS A 651 -15.53 -13.28 -25.35
C LYS A 651 -15.66 -13.81 -23.93
N THR A 652 -14.90 -13.24 -22.98
CA THR A 652 -14.89 -13.67 -21.57
C THR A 652 -16.01 -13.02 -20.73
N GLY A 653 -16.72 -12.03 -21.28
CA GLY A 653 -17.79 -11.31 -20.57
C GLY A 653 -17.27 -10.31 -19.53
N GLU A 654 -15.95 -10.04 -19.49
CA GLU A 654 -15.35 -9.08 -18.56
C GLU A 654 -15.40 -7.66 -19.13
N ILE A 655 -15.90 -6.72 -18.32
CA ILE A 655 -15.72 -5.29 -18.55
C ILE A 655 -14.30 -4.99 -18.04
N PRO A 656 -13.36 -4.50 -18.88
CA PRO A 656 -12.03 -4.15 -18.39
C PRO A 656 -12.16 -3.00 -17.37
N PRO A 657 -11.41 -3.05 -16.27
CA PRO A 657 -11.22 -1.84 -15.48
C PRO A 657 -10.52 -0.82 -16.39
N HIS A 658 -11.12 0.35 -16.58
CA HIS A 658 -10.62 1.44 -17.42
C HIS A 658 -9.20 1.95 -17.02
N SER A 659 -8.62 1.45 -15.92
CA SER A 659 -7.40 1.92 -15.29
C SER A 659 -6.17 1.02 -15.40
N ALA A 660 -6.24 -0.18 -15.99
CA ALA A 660 -5.14 -1.16 -15.88
C ALA A 660 -3.91 -0.89 -16.77
N MET A 661 -3.81 0.23 -17.48
CA MET A 661 -2.65 0.56 -18.36
C MET A 661 -2.00 1.92 -18.11
N GLY A 662 -2.11 2.48 -16.92
CA GLY A 662 -1.38 3.69 -16.52
C GLY A 662 -0.20 3.33 -15.62
N ASP A 663 1.01 3.21 -16.19
CA ASP A 663 2.27 2.98 -15.45
C ASP A 663 2.86 4.30 -14.93
N ASP A 664 2.03 5.22 -14.44
CA ASP A 664 2.50 6.50 -13.89
C ASP A 664 2.21 6.73 -12.40
N GLY A 665 1.76 5.70 -11.68
CA GLY A 665 1.51 5.79 -10.23
C GLY A 665 0.42 6.80 -9.83
N SER A 666 -0.28 7.39 -10.78
CA SER A 666 -1.51 8.13 -10.54
C SER A 666 -2.68 7.18 -10.81
N ALA A 667 -3.17 6.54 -9.77
CA ALA A 667 -4.49 5.94 -9.77
C ALA A 667 -5.51 7.07 -9.97
N GLY A 668 -5.78 7.37 -11.22
CA GLY A 668 -6.95 8.12 -11.64
C GLY A 668 -8.05 7.12 -11.83
N GLU A 669 -8.55 6.56 -10.76
CA GLU A 669 -9.86 5.96 -10.69
C GLU A 669 -10.85 7.12 -10.85
N GLU A 670 -11.33 7.39 -12.07
CA GLU A 670 -12.68 7.84 -12.25
C GLU A 670 -13.58 6.62 -11.99
N ASP A 671 -13.52 6.11 -10.77
CA ASP A 671 -14.59 5.27 -10.25
C ASP A 671 -15.87 6.13 -10.31
N ASP A 672 -16.93 5.48 -10.75
CA ASP A 672 -18.29 6.04 -10.68
C ASP A 672 -18.58 6.26 -9.19
N GLU A 673 -18.17 7.43 -8.66
CA GLU A 673 -18.10 7.80 -7.23
C GLU A 673 -19.45 7.65 -6.48
N ASN A 674 -20.51 7.25 -7.21
CA ASN A 674 -21.86 7.05 -6.71
C ASN A 674 -22.31 5.59 -6.60
N LYS A 675 -21.50 4.58 -6.94
CA LYS A 675 -21.85 3.18 -6.67
C LYS A 675 -21.43 2.79 -5.25
N GLU A 676 -22.40 2.43 -4.43
CA GLU A 676 -22.10 1.74 -3.18
C GLU A 676 -21.29 0.46 -3.49
N PRO A 677 -20.23 0.17 -2.72
CA PRO A 677 -19.48 -1.06 -2.93
C PRO A 677 -20.41 -2.26 -2.79
N PRO A 678 -20.20 -3.34 -3.57
CA PRO A 678 -21.06 -4.51 -3.51
C PRO A 678 -21.07 -5.09 -2.10
N THR A 679 -22.23 -5.56 -1.67
CA THR A 679 -22.37 -6.27 -0.41
C THR A 679 -21.51 -7.54 -0.40
N LEU A 680 -21.25 -8.12 0.79
CA LEU A 680 -20.51 -9.37 0.88
C LEU A 680 -21.18 -10.47 0.04
N ASP A 681 -22.50 -10.59 0.13
CA ASP A 681 -23.29 -11.60 -0.60
C ASP A 681 -23.14 -11.43 -2.12
N GLU A 682 -23.23 -10.20 -2.62
CA GLU A 682 -23.02 -9.90 -4.03
C GLU A 682 -21.58 -10.22 -4.48
N SER A 683 -20.59 -9.94 -3.64
CA SER A 683 -19.17 -10.14 -3.96
C SER A 683 -18.77 -11.62 -4.06
N ILE A 684 -19.50 -12.52 -3.37
CA ILE A 684 -19.20 -13.97 -3.36
C ILE A 684 -20.10 -14.78 -4.29
N ALA A 685 -21.25 -14.23 -4.70
CA ALA A 685 -22.26 -14.96 -5.50
C ALA A 685 -21.69 -15.50 -6.81
N GLU A 686 -20.79 -14.78 -7.46
CA GLU A 686 -20.16 -15.16 -8.74
C GLU A 686 -18.66 -15.48 -8.59
N ASP A 687 -18.15 -15.64 -7.35
CA ASP A 687 -16.73 -15.94 -7.10
C ASP A 687 -16.46 -17.43 -7.31
N PRO A 688 -15.74 -17.85 -8.39
CA PRO A 688 -15.51 -19.26 -8.71
C PRO A 688 -14.68 -19.99 -7.64
N TYR A 689 -13.85 -19.26 -6.89
CA TYR A 689 -13.05 -19.83 -5.78
C TYR A 689 -13.94 -20.17 -4.58
N VAL A 690 -14.94 -19.35 -4.30
CA VAL A 690 -15.94 -19.65 -3.25
C VAL A 690 -16.81 -20.81 -3.69
N GLY A 691 -17.26 -20.82 -4.93
CA GLY A 691 -18.02 -21.93 -5.52
C GLY A 691 -17.26 -23.26 -5.42
N GLU A 692 -15.98 -23.30 -5.82
CA GLU A 692 -15.16 -24.51 -5.68
C GLU A 692 -14.93 -24.89 -4.21
N GLY A 693 -14.77 -23.91 -3.30
CA GLY A 693 -14.69 -24.14 -1.85
C GLY A 693 -15.93 -24.84 -1.30
N VAL A 694 -17.13 -24.43 -1.72
CA VAL A 694 -18.41 -25.08 -1.37
C VAL A 694 -18.49 -26.48 -1.96
N ALA A 695 -18.14 -26.67 -3.24
CA ALA A 695 -18.14 -27.98 -3.89
C ALA A 695 -17.18 -28.98 -3.21
N LEU A 696 -16.04 -28.50 -2.73
CA LEU A 696 -15.10 -29.32 -1.93
C LEU A 696 -15.66 -29.70 -0.56
N LEU A 697 -16.41 -28.80 0.08
CA LEU A 697 -17.11 -29.13 1.33
C LEU A 697 -18.18 -30.20 1.10
N GLU A 698 -18.94 -30.15 0.00
CA GLU A 698 -19.89 -31.20 -0.40
C GLU A 698 -19.16 -32.55 -0.64
N ASP A 699 -18.05 -32.54 -1.36
CA ASP A 699 -17.23 -33.75 -1.55
C ASP A 699 -16.75 -34.35 -0.22
N MET A 700 -16.35 -33.50 0.74
CA MET A 700 -15.92 -33.95 2.09
C MET A 700 -17.07 -34.57 2.86
N ILE A 701 -18.27 -33.97 2.83
CA ILE A 701 -19.50 -34.47 3.49
C ILE A 701 -19.90 -35.81 2.88
N GLY A 702 -19.93 -35.89 1.55
CA GLY A 702 -20.26 -37.12 0.83
C GLY A 702 -19.29 -38.26 1.03
N GLN A 703 -18.07 -38.02 1.48
CA GLN A 703 -17.10 -39.07 1.84
C GLN A 703 -17.22 -39.49 3.32
N ARG A 704 -17.80 -38.68 4.19
CA ARG A 704 -18.05 -39.00 5.61
C ARG A 704 -19.36 -39.78 5.81
N SER A 705 -20.32 -39.67 4.88
CA SER A 705 -21.61 -40.42 4.87
C SER A 705 -21.45 -41.81 4.24
#